data_67b461ed0bb70727c849f0fd1107737e
#
_entry.id   67b461ed0bb70727c849f0fd1107737e
#
_cell.length_a   1.000
_cell.length_b   1.000
_cell.length_c   1.000
_cell.angle_alpha   90.00
_cell.angle_beta   90.00
_cell.angle_gamma   90.00
#
_symmetry.space_group_name_H-M   'P 1'
#
loop_
_entity.id
_entity.type
_entity.pdbx_description
1 polymer ?
#
loop_
_entity_poly.entity_id
_entity_poly.type
_entity_poly.pdbx_seq_one_letter_code
_entity_poly.pdbx_strand_id
1 'polypeptide(L)'
;MRNKVSWKFLVLALAPVAVLLPAAIVYSHPDALGTRFVAPEIGTDDGDCNNNHKPCKTLVYALTQVQPGNAIKLAAGSYDVSGIDVENLLVGKEGVRGGYSAEDHFAIQNAETNPTRMSGVPDAFRNNFIAHGFIVVDANGEPLPRIIQPKIMVPTACTAGRAGLFPCHNIDYLAQVQLQEIPGAPTSASEIWGIVDMDDQREYAILGHRNGTAFYDVTVPGTPVLVGNIPGNASLWREVKAYQFFDPALGRHRAYAYATTEAPGGGLQIFDLTDLPTRVTLANTINAFSTSHTLYISNINYATNAALPGATPYLVIAGANVGGGAFRIYDLTNPTSPTLVTAPPTGTGYMHDSTSMLITDSRTTQCANGHNPCQVLVDFNELSVDLWDVTVKTAPVRLSTTTYPTATYVHSGWPTADQMHIVVHDELDELQRSLNTHIYTLDVGNLLAPTLVTSFVGSTTATDHNGYTIGNRYYVSHYKRGLVIFDVTNPRSLTEIGSFDTYLSPTANSAGTDGAWGVYPFLTSGTLLVSDIENGMFLLRRNETLPPPAVNPPPPPSGGGGGGGGGGGGALDVLVLILLAGFAMLRARRQSQSDEEAERHGLPSRRRAIPGHEVPPRGAQRPAPAGGLTRAVAQLRRR
;
A
#
# COMPACT_ATOMS: atom_id res chain seq x y z
N MET A 1 72.76 26.67 -52.95
CA MET A 1 72.42 25.29 -52.55
C MET A 1 71.42 25.40 -51.37
N ARG A 2 70.18 25.19 -51.62
CA ARG A 2 69.10 25.30 -50.61
C ARG A 2 68.58 23.88 -50.27
N ASN A 3 68.83 23.40 -49.05
CA ASN A 3 68.26 22.14 -48.54
C ASN A 3 66.85 22.39 -48.13
N LYS A 4 65.89 21.63 -48.73
CA LYS A 4 64.51 21.53 -48.30
C LYS A 4 64.38 20.39 -47.28
N VAL A 5 63.98 20.68 -46.03
CA VAL A 5 63.63 19.73 -45.04
C VAL A 5 62.11 19.48 -45.17
N SER A 6 61.72 18.22 -45.46
CA SER A 6 60.32 17.75 -45.53
C SER A 6 59.90 17.26 -44.16
N TRP A 7 58.90 17.89 -43.57
CA TRP A 7 58.22 17.40 -42.34
C TRP A 7 57.05 16.54 -42.72
N LYS A 8 57.15 15.25 -42.44
CA LYS A 8 56.02 14.33 -42.49
C LYS A 8 55.27 14.38 -41.12
N PHE A 9 54.05 14.89 -41.11
CA PHE A 9 53.18 14.81 -39.98
C PHE A 9 52.64 13.35 -39.86
N LEU A 10 52.98 12.70 -38.75
CA LEU A 10 52.43 11.41 -38.33
C LEU A 10 51.13 11.73 -37.54
N VAL A 11 49.97 11.51 -38.16
CA VAL A 11 48.69 11.61 -37.47
C VAL A 11 48.47 10.27 -36.73
N LEU A 12 48.68 10.28 -35.42
CA LEU A 12 48.26 9.20 -34.55
C LEU A 12 46.74 9.31 -34.35
N ALA A 13 45.97 8.38 -34.94
CA ALA A 13 44.56 8.19 -34.65
C ALA A 13 44.43 7.55 -33.27
N LEU A 14 44.06 8.33 -32.27
CA LEU A 14 43.59 7.84 -30.97
C LEU A 14 42.16 7.33 -31.16
N ALA A 15 42.00 6.01 -31.25
CA ALA A 15 40.68 5.38 -31.10
C ALA A 15 40.22 5.53 -29.62
N PRO A 16 39.00 5.98 -29.36
CA PRO A 16 38.51 5.98 -28.00
C PRO A 16 38.30 4.53 -27.57
N VAL A 17 39.07 4.05 -26.59
CA VAL A 17 38.78 2.83 -25.83
C VAL A 17 37.56 3.18 -25.00
N ALA A 18 36.38 2.77 -25.44
CA ALA A 18 35.18 2.72 -24.58
C ALA A 18 35.46 1.68 -23.50
N VAL A 19 35.82 2.15 -22.33
CA VAL A 19 35.77 1.35 -21.10
C VAL A 19 34.30 1.12 -20.83
N LEU A 20 33.78 -0.05 -21.22
CA LEU A 20 32.52 -0.57 -20.72
C LEU A 20 32.74 -0.84 -19.22
N LEU A 21 32.45 0.15 -18.39
CA LEU A 21 32.20 -0.10 -16.98
C LEU A 21 30.99 -1.05 -16.90
N PRO A 22 31.09 -2.20 -16.21
CA PRO A 22 29.90 -3.00 -15.96
C PRO A 22 28.90 -2.08 -15.25
N ALA A 23 27.69 -1.98 -15.80
CA ALA A 23 26.58 -1.35 -15.10
C ALA A 23 26.48 -2.07 -13.76
N ALA A 24 26.76 -1.38 -12.68
CA ALA A 24 26.45 -1.88 -11.35
C ALA A 24 24.93 -2.08 -11.34
N ILE A 25 24.50 -3.34 -11.29
CA ILE A 25 23.11 -3.69 -11.05
C ILE A 25 22.87 -3.27 -9.60
N VAL A 26 22.29 -2.08 -9.43
CA VAL A 26 21.85 -1.62 -8.12
C VAL A 26 20.55 -2.37 -7.86
N TYR A 27 20.58 -3.27 -6.91
CA TYR A 27 19.38 -3.97 -6.44
C TYR A 27 18.38 -2.94 -5.91
N SER A 28 17.12 -3.07 -6.29
CA SER A 28 16.03 -2.19 -5.82
C SER A 28 15.71 -2.40 -4.33
N HIS A 29 16.09 -3.52 -3.77
CA HIS A 29 16.06 -3.79 -2.34
C HIS A 29 17.45 -4.21 -1.87
N PRO A 30 18.18 -3.41 -1.10
CA PRO A 30 19.28 -3.94 -0.31
C PRO A 30 18.64 -4.90 0.70
N ASP A 31 19.01 -6.20 0.61
CA ASP A 31 18.60 -7.20 1.61
C ASP A 31 19.19 -6.78 2.97
N ALA A 32 18.47 -5.98 3.75
CA ALA A 32 18.95 -5.38 5.00
C ALA A 32 19.41 -6.44 6.01
N LEU A 33 19.04 -7.72 5.80
CA LEU A 33 19.31 -8.83 6.71
C LEU A 33 20.07 -10.01 6.09
N GLY A 34 20.43 -9.89 4.84
CA GLY A 34 21.10 -10.95 4.11
C GLY A 34 20.12 -11.98 3.53
N THR A 35 20.31 -12.27 2.25
CA THR A 35 19.60 -13.30 1.50
C THR A 35 20.40 -14.59 1.52
N ARG A 36 19.72 -15.73 1.47
CA ARG A 36 20.31 -17.04 1.20
C ARG A 36 19.97 -17.45 -0.22
N PHE A 37 20.97 -17.90 -0.95
CA PHE A 37 20.86 -18.25 -2.36
C PHE A 37 21.02 -19.75 -2.54
N VAL A 38 20.10 -20.38 -3.30
CA VAL A 38 20.11 -21.81 -3.55
C VAL A 38 19.98 -22.10 -5.04
N ALA A 39 20.89 -22.90 -5.59
CA ALA A 39 20.88 -23.34 -6.98
C ALA A 39 21.29 -24.83 -7.05
N PRO A 40 20.36 -25.75 -7.39
CA PRO A 40 20.64 -27.18 -7.34
C PRO A 40 21.69 -27.65 -8.34
N GLU A 41 21.82 -26.95 -9.48
CA GLU A 41 22.75 -27.38 -10.56
C GLU A 41 24.19 -26.94 -10.34
N ILE A 42 24.40 -25.72 -9.81
CA ILE A 42 25.75 -25.14 -9.68
C ILE A 42 26.20 -24.91 -8.24
N GLY A 43 25.25 -24.97 -7.29
CA GLY A 43 25.51 -24.71 -5.87
C GLY A 43 26.33 -25.82 -5.18
N THR A 44 26.92 -25.45 -4.06
CA THR A 44 27.60 -26.36 -3.13
C THR A 44 27.14 -26.04 -1.71
N ASP A 45 26.87 -27.10 -0.92
CA ASP A 45 26.46 -26.94 0.48
C ASP A 45 27.67 -26.61 1.34
N ASP A 46 28.13 -25.36 1.29
CA ASP A 46 29.28 -24.82 1.97
C ASP A 46 29.03 -23.34 2.36
N GLY A 47 29.57 -22.92 3.51
CA GLY A 47 29.41 -21.54 4.01
C GLY A 47 28.00 -21.23 4.47
N ASP A 48 27.65 -19.93 4.44
CA ASP A 48 26.39 -19.39 4.96
C ASP A 48 25.33 -19.08 3.88
N CYS A 49 25.56 -19.46 2.62
CA CYS A 49 24.68 -19.26 1.46
C CYS A 49 24.39 -17.78 1.10
N ASN A 50 25.10 -16.80 1.66
CA ASN A 50 24.81 -15.37 1.43
C ASN A 50 25.48 -14.79 0.17
N ASN A 51 26.25 -15.58 -0.55
CA ASN A 51 26.94 -15.16 -1.76
C ASN A 51 26.19 -15.64 -3.02
N ASN A 52 25.58 -14.72 -3.77
CA ASN A 52 24.84 -15.02 -4.99
C ASN A 52 25.70 -15.57 -6.15
N HIS A 53 27.04 -15.44 -6.09
CA HIS A 53 27.99 -16.08 -7.00
C HIS A 53 28.41 -17.49 -6.54
N LYS A 54 28.11 -17.85 -5.29
CA LYS A 54 28.40 -19.15 -4.70
C LYS A 54 27.19 -19.64 -3.89
N PRO A 55 26.07 -19.93 -4.56
CA PRO A 55 24.86 -20.35 -3.87
C PRO A 55 25.06 -21.72 -3.24
N CYS A 56 24.28 -22.03 -2.23
CA CYS A 56 24.18 -23.39 -1.70
C CYS A 56 23.43 -24.28 -2.68
N LYS A 57 23.66 -25.59 -2.56
CA LYS A 57 23.04 -26.57 -3.46
C LYS A 57 21.63 -26.94 -3.04
N THR A 58 21.41 -27.13 -1.75
CA THR A 58 20.15 -27.66 -1.23
C THR A 58 19.41 -26.65 -0.33
N LEU A 59 18.09 -26.66 -0.43
CA LEU A 59 17.24 -25.86 0.46
C LEU A 59 17.42 -26.29 1.92
N VAL A 60 17.54 -27.61 2.17
CA VAL A 60 17.72 -28.15 3.52
C VAL A 60 18.99 -27.59 4.17
N TYR A 61 20.10 -27.51 3.44
CA TYR A 61 21.32 -26.92 3.97
C TYR A 61 21.14 -25.42 4.19
N ALA A 62 20.56 -24.68 3.22
CA ALA A 62 20.34 -23.25 3.35
C ALA A 62 19.49 -22.89 4.59
N LEU A 63 18.49 -23.72 4.91
CA LEU A 63 17.66 -23.54 6.11
C LEU A 63 18.46 -23.65 7.42
N THR A 64 19.57 -24.37 7.45
CA THR A 64 20.46 -24.40 8.62
C THR A 64 21.27 -23.10 8.77
N GLN A 65 21.32 -22.25 7.74
CA GLN A 65 22.09 -21.01 7.69
C GLN A 65 21.21 -19.75 7.84
N VAL A 66 19.87 -19.92 7.89
CA VAL A 66 18.92 -18.81 7.97
C VAL A 66 18.90 -18.22 9.37
N GLN A 67 18.89 -16.89 9.45
CA GLN A 67 18.58 -16.13 10.64
C GLN A 67 17.17 -15.54 10.52
N PRO A 68 16.48 -15.22 11.62
CA PRO A 68 15.18 -14.57 11.57
C PRO A 68 15.19 -13.32 10.66
N GLY A 69 14.25 -13.26 9.73
CA GLY A 69 14.14 -12.17 8.76
C GLY A 69 14.96 -12.31 7.47
N ASN A 70 15.80 -13.35 7.33
CA ASN A 70 16.48 -13.61 6.06
C ASN A 70 15.49 -14.07 4.98
N ALA A 71 15.68 -13.59 3.74
CA ALA A 71 15.05 -14.16 2.55
C ALA A 71 15.80 -15.38 2.03
N ILE A 72 15.10 -16.28 1.34
CA ILE A 72 15.71 -17.39 0.62
C ILE A 72 15.30 -17.32 -0.85
N LYS A 73 16.25 -17.07 -1.75
CA LYS A 73 16.02 -17.05 -3.20
C LYS A 73 16.43 -18.37 -3.83
N LEU A 74 15.50 -19.04 -4.52
CA LEU A 74 15.71 -20.32 -5.16
C LEU A 74 15.80 -20.14 -6.68
N ALA A 75 16.88 -20.63 -7.29
CA ALA A 75 17.02 -20.69 -8.73
C ALA A 75 16.05 -21.72 -9.33
N ALA A 76 15.86 -21.65 -10.66
CA ALA A 76 15.15 -22.67 -11.42
C ALA A 76 15.63 -24.08 -11.05
N GLY A 77 14.70 -25.01 -10.90
CA GLY A 77 14.99 -26.37 -10.48
C GLY A 77 13.81 -27.01 -9.76
N SER A 78 14.06 -28.19 -9.19
CA SER A 78 13.07 -28.95 -8.43
C SER A 78 13.49 -29.10 -6.99
N TYR A 79 12.58 -28.81 -6.08
CA TYR A 79 12.79 -28.85 -4.64
C TYR A 79 11.67 -29.67 -3.98
N ASP A 80 12.01 -30.40 -2.93
CA ASP A 80 11.05 -31.15 -2.13
C ASP A 80 11.05 -30.60 -0.70
N VAL A 81 9.86 -30.22 -0.23
CA VAL A 81 9.65 -29.73 1.14
C VAL A 81 8.93 -30.75 2.02
N SER A 82 8.80 -32.01 1.55
CA SER A 82 8.27 -33.10 2.37
C SER A 82 9.09 -33.27 3.66
N GLY A 83 8.43 -33.11 4.81
CA GLY A 83 9.11 -33.19 6.10
C GLY A 83 9.80 -31.91 6.57
N ILE A 84 9.72 -30.83 5.81
CA ILE A 84 10.12 -29.47 6.24
C ILE A 84 8.90 -28.78 6.85
N ASP A 85 9.11 -28.01 7.89
CA ASP A 85 8.09 -27.10 8.42
C ASP A 85 7.88 -25.95 7.43
N VAL A 86 6.86 -26.10 6.55
CA VAL A 86 6.59 -25.13 5.48
C VAL A 86 6.06 -23.79 6.01
N GLU A 87 5.49 -23.77 7.22
CA GLU A 87 5.08 -22.53 7.87
C GLU A 87 6.29 -21.63 8.10
N ASN A 88 7.39 -22.19 8.60
CA ASN A 88 8.64 -21.45 8.79
C ASN A 88 9.28 -20.96 7.48
N LEU A 89 8.96 -21.55 6.33
CA LEU A 89 9.43 -21.07 5.03
C LEU A 89 8.70 -19.79 4.58
N LEU A 90 7.50 -19.55 5.11
CA LEU A 90 6.68 -18.38 4.81
C LEU A 90 6.81 -17.27 5.86
N VAL A 91 7.61 -17.53 6.92
CA VAL A 91 7.91 -16.54 7.96
C VAL A 91 9.23 -15.85 7.60
N GLY A 92 9.20 -14.56 7.34
CA GLY A 92 10.37 -13.78 6.97
C GLY A 92 9.96 -12.61 6.08
N LYS A 93 10.81 -11.59 5.94
CA LYS A 93 10.51 -10.40 5.13
C LYS A 93 10.03 -10.77 3.72
N GLU A 94 10.71 -11.72 3.10
CA GLU A 94 10.34 -12.22 1.79
C GLU A 94 10.05 -13.72 1.82
N GLY A 95 10.29 -14.38 2.95
CA GLY A 95 10.20 -15.82 3.06
C GLY A 95 11.07 -16.54 2.01
N VAL A 96 10.59 -17.69 1.56
CA VAL A 96 11.18 -18.41 0.43
C VAL A 96 10.55 -17.93 -0.88
N ARG A 97 11.39 -17.63 -1.89
CA ARG A 97 10.93 -17.19 -3.21
C ARG A 97 11.61 -17.98 -4.33
N GLY A 98 10.81 -18.40 -5.31
CA GLY A 98 11.25 -19.05 -6.54
C GLY A 98 11.27 -18.09 -7.72
N GLY A 99 11.61 -18.61 -8.90
CA GLY A 99 11.60 -17.84 -10.14
C GLY A 99 12.90 -17.08 -10.42
N TYR A 100 14.01 -17.42 -9.77
CA TYR A 100 15.31 -16.81 -9.98
C TYR A 100 16.21 -17.63 -10.89
N SER A 101 17.25 -16.99 -11.44
CA SER A 101 18.34 -17.62 -12.17
C SER A 101 19.67 -17.45 -11.42
N ALA A 102 20.47 -18.48 -11.39
CA ALA A 102 21.85 -18.35 -10.91
C ALA A 102 22.76 -17.66 -11.94
N GLU A 103 22.38 -17.64 -13.23
CA GLU A 103 23.13 -16.99 -14.31
C GLU A 103 23.12 -15.46 -14.18
N ASP A 104 21.99 -14.88 -13.73
CA ASP A 104 21.87 -13.44 -13.45
C ASP A 104 22.14 -13.10 -11.98
N HIS A 105 22.70 -14.04 -11.23
CA HIS A 105 23.02 -13.90 -9.81
C HIS A 105 21.79 -13.57 -8.93
N PHE A 106 20.64 -14.17 -9.25
CA PHE A 106 19.36 -13.98 -8.55
C PHE A 106 18.84 -12.54 -8.58
N ALA A 107 19.21 -11.80 -9.65
CA ALA A 107 18.84 -10.41 -9.77
C ALA A 107 17.36 -10.20 -10.09
N ILE A 108 16.75 -11.09 -10.90
CA ILE A 108 15.40 -10.93 -11.45
C ILE A 108 14.54 -12.12 -11.07
N GLN A 109 13.39 -11.85 -10.44
CA GLN A 109 12.37 -12.87 -10.23
C GLN A 109 11.47 -12.99 -11.46
N ASN A 110 11.59 -14.10 -12.20
CA ASN A 110 10.70 -14.41 -13.31
C ASN A 110 10.39 -15.91 -13.32
N ALA A 111 9.24 -16.29 -12.77
CA ALA A 111 8.83 -17.70 -12.67
C ALA A 111 8.49 -18.34 -14.03
N GLU A 112 8.25 -17.55 -15.08
CA GLU A 112 7.96 -18.06 -16.43
C GLU A 112 9.24 -18.54 -17.12
N THR A 113 10.33 -17.77 -16.97
CA THR A 113 11.63 -18.12 -17.58
C THR A 113 12.48 -19.00 -16.68
N ASN A 114 12.28 -18.90 -15.37
CA ASN A 114 13.06 -19.59 -14.33
C ASN A 114 12.14 -20.49 -13.48
N PRO A 115 11.57 -21.57 -14.06
CA PRO A 115 10.58 -22.41 -13.39
C PRO A 115 11.19 -23.10 -12.16
N THR A 116 10.72 -22.72 -10.97
CA THR A 116 11.10 -23.31 -9.69
C THR A 116 9.96 -24.21 -9.21
N ARG A 117 10.14 -25.52 -9.33
CA ARG A 117 9.13 -26.53 -8.99
C ARG A 117 9.26 -26.94 -7.54
N MET A 118 8.15 -27.03 -6.81
CA MET A 118 8.16 -27.40 -5.40
C MET A 118 7.12 -28.48 -5.11
N SER A 119 7.58 -29.63 -4.65
CA SER A 119 6.76 -30.76 -4.21
C SER A 119 6.66 -30.83 -2.69
N GLY A 120 5.66 -31.56 -2.17
CA GLY A 120 5.46 -31.74 -0.74
C GLY A 120 4.78 -30.57 -0.02
N VAL A 121 4.30 -29.57 -0.75
CA VAL A 121 3.58 -28.41 -0.20
C VAL A 121 2.15 -28.81 0.21
N PRO A 122 1.77 -28.65 1.49
CA PRO A 122 0.38 -28.89 1.91
C PRO A 122 -0.59 -27.90 1.22
N ASP A 123 -1.83 -28.35 0.97
CA ASP A 123 -2.86 -27.57 0.31
C ASP A 123 -3.12 -26.22 0.98
N ALA A 124 -3.04 -26.17 2.31
CA ALA A 124 -3.25 -24.95 3.09
C ALA A 124 -2.27 -23.80 2.73
N PHE A 125 -1.09 -24.13 2.19
CA PHE A 125 -0.03 -23.16 1.83
C PHE A 125 0.21 -23.06 0.32
N ARG A 126 -0.53 -23.81 -0.50
CA ARG A 126 -0.30 -23.87 -1.96
C ARG A 126 -0.34 -22.49 -2.59
N ASN A 127 -1.34 -21.66 -2.26
CA ASN A 127 -1.51 -20.34 -2.86
C ASN A 127 -0.37 -19.39 -2.49
N ASN A 128 0.17 -19.48 -1.28
CA ASN A 128 1.32 -18.70 -0.84
C ASN A 128 2.56 -19.02 -1.68
N PHE A 129 2.89 -20.32 -1.83
CA PHE A 129 4.02 -20.70 -2.66
C PHE A 129 3.86 -20.28 -4.12
N ILE A 130 2.65 -20.37 -4.68
CA ILE A 130 2.37 -19.86 -6.04
C ILE A 130 2.58 -18.34 -6.12
N ALA A 131 2.13 -17.57 -5.14
CA ALA A 131 2.36 -16.13 -5.06
C ALA A 131 3.85 -15.79 -4.94
N HIS A 132 4.61 -16.61 -4.23
CA HIS A 132 6.05 -16.49 -4.07
C HIS A 132 6.88 -16.93 -5.30
N GLY A 133 6.23 -17.28 -6.42
CA GLY A 133 6.88 -17.58 -7.69
C GLY A 133 7.23 -19.04 -7.89
N PHE A 134 6.58 -19.96 -7.17
CA PHE A 134 6.75 -21.40 -7.35
C PHE A 134 5.69 -22.02 -8.25
N ILE A 135 6.07 -23.06 -8.96
CA ILE A 135 5.16 -24.02 -9.56
C ILE A 135 5.03 -25.17 -8.55
N VAL A 136 3.94 -25.18 -7.79
CA VAL A 136 3.66 -26.29 -6.86
C VAL A 136 3.25 -27.49 -7.68
N VAL A 137 3.87 -28.67 -7.40
CA VAL A 137 3.68 -29.89 -8.15
C VAL A 137 3.23 -31.04 -7.25
N ASP A 138 2.54 -32.02 -7.84
CA ASP A 138 2.20 -33.28 -7.18
C ASP A 138 3.41 -34.25 -7.10
N ALA A 139 3.20 -35.45 -6.56
CA ALA A 139 4.23 -36.47 -6.46
C ALA A 139 4.75 -36.99 -7.82
N ASN A 140 4.03 -36.73 -8.92
CA ASN A 140 4.45 -37.09 -10.29
C ASN A 140 5.16 -35.94 -10.99
N GLY A 141 5.26 -34.75 -10.34
CA GLY A 141 5.84 -33.54 -10.91
C GLY A 141 4.87 -32.71 -11.77
N GLU A 142 3.57 -33.05 -11.74
CA GLU A 142 2.53 -32.30 -12.49
C GLU A 142 2.11 -31.05 -11.72
N PRO A 143 2.00 -29.88 -12.38
CA PRO A 143 1.59 -28.64 -11.74
C PRO A 143 0.20 -28.73 -11.10
N LEU A 144 0.12 -28.30 -9.84
CA LEU A 144 -1.14 -28.16 -9.12
C LEU A 144 -1.70 -26.74 -9.30
N PRO A 145 -2.99 -26.60 -9.65
CA PRO A 145 -3.61 -25.28 -9.76
C PRO A 145 -3.78 -24.61 -8.39
N ARG A 146 -4.00 -23.30 -8.42
CA ARG A 146 -4.41 -22.55 -7.22
C ARG A 146 -5.67 -23.15 -6.62
N ILE A 147 -5.77 -23.10 -5.29
CA ILE A 147 -7.00 -23.41 -4.57
C ILE A 147 -7.89 -22.17 -4.59
N ILE A 148 -9.05 -22.32 -5.22
CA ILE A 148 -10.05 -21.24 -5.28
C ILE A 148 -10.80 -21.24 -3.95
N GLN A 149 -10.66 -20.17 -3.18
CA GLN A 149 -11.40 -19.99 -1.94
C GLN A 149 -12.88 -19.71 -2.23
N PRO A 150 -13.82 -20.20 -1.38
CA PRO A 150 -15.22 -19.86 -1.52
C PRO A 150 -15.42 -18.34 -1.46
N LYS A 151 -16.22 -17.81 -2.39
CA LYS A 151 -16.54 -16.37 -2.46
C LYS A 151 -17.90 -16.09 -1.84
N ILE A 152 -17.98 -15.03 -1.03
CA ILE A 152 -19.26 -14.49 -0.59
C ILE A 152 -19.85 -13.68 -1.76
N MET A 153 -21.05 -14.05 -2.21
CA MET A 153 -21.65 -13.50 -3.44
C MET A 153 -22.50 -12.25 -3.20
N VAL A 154 -22.77 -11.89 -1.96
CA VAL A 154 -23.62 -10.74 -1.59
C VAL A 154 -22.98 -9.94 -0.46
N PRO A 155 -23.23 -8.64 -0.37
CA PRO A 155 -22.83 -7.86 0.79
C PRO A 155 -23.29 -8.51 2.09
N THR A 156 -22.39 -8.65 3.05
CA THR A 156 -22.62 -9.38 4.30
C THR A 156 -22.13 -8.57 5.49
N ALA A 157 -23.05 -8.28 6.40
CA ALA A 157 -22.71 -7.55 7.62
C ALA A 157 -21.83 -8.39 8.56
N CYS A 158 -20.93 -7.70 9.26
CA CYS A 158 -20.14 -8.27 10.35
C CYS A 158 -21.05 -8.52 11.57
N THR A 159 -21.41 -9.77 11.80
CA THR A 159 -22.32 -10.15 12.88
C THR A 159 -21.68 -11.24 13.72
N ALA A 160 -21.68 -11.09 15.04
CA ALA A 160 -21.06 -12.02 15.98
C ALA A 160 -19.58 -12.33 15.64
N GLY A 161 -18.84 -11.31 15.20
CA GLY A 161 -17.42 -11.42 14.88
C GLY A 161 -17.10 -12.01 13.50
N ARG A 162 -18.11 -12.16 12.62
CA ARG A 162 -17.91 -12.72 11.28
C ARG A 162 -18.77 -12.05 10.22
N ALA A 163 -18.20 -11.90 9.02
CA ALA A 163 -18.93 -11.68 7.77
C ALA A 163 -18.73 -12.93 6.90
N GLY A 164 -19.68 -13.86 6.96
CA GLY A 164 -19.53 -15.19 6.35
C GLY A 164 -18.35 -15.96 6.94
N LEU A 165 -17.34 -16.27 6.11
CA LEU A 165 -16.14 -17.01 6.56
C LEU A 165 -15.03 -16.08 7.12
N PHE A 166 -15.11 -14.76 6.90
CA PHE A 166 -14.09 -13.82 7.34
C PHE A 166 -14.30 -13.34 8.77
N PRO A 167 -13.30 -13.45 9.66
CA PRO A 167 -13.33 -12.78 10.96
C PRO A 167 -13.41 -11.26 10.77
N CYS A 168 -14.21 -10.58 11.59
CA CYS A 168 -14.37 -9.14 11.50
C CYS A 168 -14.81 -8.50 12.81
N HIS A 169 -14.56 -7.20 12.93
CA HIS A 169 -15.05 -6.34 13.98
C HIS A 169 -15.41 -4.97 13.39
N ASN A 170 -16.66 -4.55 13.46
CA ASN A 170 -17.17 -3.27 12.98
C ASN A 170 -16.90 -2.96 11.48
N ILE A 171 -16.66 -3.99 10.65
CA ILE A 171 -16.42 -3.85 9.22
C ILE A 171 -17.23 -4.89 8.46
N ASP A 172 -18.08 -4.43 7.54
CA ASP A 172 -18.91 -5.25 6.68
C ASP A 172 -18.17 -5.60 5.39
N TYR A 173 -18.43 -6.80 4.88
CA TYR A 173 -18.02 -7.23 3.54
C TYR A 173 -19.01 -6.70 2.49
N LEU A 174 -18.51 -6.11 1.40
CA LEU A 174 -19.34 -5.68 0.26
C LEU A 174 -19.12 -6.57 -0.95
N ALA A 175 -17.88 -6.78 -1.36
CA ALA A 175 -17.52 -7.65 -2.48
C ALA A 175 -16.05 -8.05 -2.43
N GLN A 176 -15.69 -9.04 -3.27
CA GLN A 176 -14.31 -9.44 -3.54
C GLN A 176 -14.14 -9.65 -5.05
N VAL A 177 -13.00 -9.23 -5.57
CA VAL A 177 -12.49 -9.64 -6.90
C VAL A 177 -11.32 -10.57 -6.66
N GLN A 178 -11.51 -11.86 -6.91
CA GLN A 178 -10.47 -12.87 -6.73
C GLN A 178 -9.47 -12.84 -7.90
N LEU A 179 -8.22 -13.26 -7.68
CA LEU A 179 -7.15 -13.19 -8.69
C LEU A 179 -7.51 -13.89 -10.01
N GLN A 180 -8.23 -15.01 -9.96
CA GLN A 180 -8.68 -15.71 -11.18
C GLN A 180 -9.78 -14.97 -11.95
N GLU A 181 -10.41 -13.95 -11.37
CA GLU A 181 -11.40 -13.08 -12.04
C GLU A 181 -10.72 -11.90 -12.76
N ILE A 182 -9.44 -11.66 -12.49
CA ILE A 182 -8.63 -10.66 -13.20
C ILE A 182 -8.15 -11.26 -14.52
N PRO A 183 -8.21 -10.53 -15.65
CA PRO A 183 -7.70 -11.05 -16.92
C PRO A 183 -6.25 -11.51 -16.84
N GLY A 184 -5.98 -12.72 -17.31
CA GLY A 184 -4.66 -13.37 -17.20
C GLY A 184 -4.42 -14.08 -15.88
N ALA A 185 -5.40 -14.11 -14.97
CA ALA A 185 -5.36 -14.80 -13.68
C ALA A 185 -4.00 -14.68 -12.97
N PRO A 186 -3.57 -13.44 -12.59
CA PRO A 186 -2.27 -13.22 -11.97
C PRO A 186 -2.12 -14.04 -10.70
N THR A 187 -0.89 -14.37 -10.33
CA THR A 187 -0.60 -15.16 -9.14
C THR A 187 -0.61 -14.35 -7.85
N SER A 188 -0.53 -13.01 -7.95
CA SER A 188 -0.58 -12.11 -6.80
C SER A 188 -1.17 -10.75 -7.16
N ALA A 189 -1.79 -10.10 -6.19
CA ALA A 189 -2.05 -8.66 -6.19
C ALA A 189 -0.93 -7.92 -5.43
N SER A 190 -0.91 -6.59 -5.55
CA SER A 190 0.01 -5.69 -4.84
C SER A 190 -0.76 -4.43 -4.40
N GLU A 191 -0.19 -3.24 -4.57
CA GLU A 191 -0.82 -2.00 -4.08
C GLU A 191 -2.18 -1.72 -4.73
N ILE A 192 -3.01 -1.00 -4.00
CA ILE A 192 -4.33 -0.54 -4.43
C ILE A 192 -4.49 0.96 -4.20
N TRP A 193 -5.08 1.63 -5.16
CA TRP A 193 -5.47 3.03 -5.04
C TRP A 193 -6.91 3.24 -5.50
N GLY A 194 -7.47 4.39 -5.22
CA GLY A 194 -8.82 4.74 -5.67
C GLY A 194 -8.84 6.14 -6.28
N ILE A 195 -9.87 6.40 -7.09
CA ILE A 195 -10.16 7.72 -7.64
C ILE A 195 -11.67 7.91 -7.70
N VAL A 196 -12.12 9.12 -7.35
CA VAL A 196 -13.48 9.58 -7.60
C VAL A 196 -13.44 10.50 -8.81
N ASP A 197 -14.11 10.14 -9.90
CA ASP A 197 -14.24 11.01 -11.07
C ASP A 197 -14.98 12.30 -10.66
N MET A 198 -14.35 13.44 -10.85
CA MET A 198 -14.91 14.71 -10.42
C MET A 198 -16.03 15.22 -11.34
N ASP A 199 -16.21 14.65 -12.52
CA ASP A 199 -17.26 15.07 -13.45
C ASP A 199 -18.58 14.34 -13.19
N ASP A 200 -18.57 13.04 -12.89
CA ASP A 200 -19.77 12.24 -12.70
C ASP A 200 -19.88 11.56 -11.33
N GLN A 201 -18.88 11.74 -10.45
CA GLN A 201 -18.80 11.20 -9.08
C GLN A 201 -18.77 9.67 -9.01
N ARG A 202 -18.40 9.01 -10.09
CA ARG A 202 -18.16 7.56 -10.06
C ARG A 202 -16.86 7.25 -9.34
N GLU A 203 -16.85 6.10 -8.68
CA GLU A 203 -15.72 5.65 -7.89
C GLU A 203 -15.02 4.47 -8.57
N TYR A 204 -13.69 4.53 -8.63
CA TYR A 204 -12.89 3.50 -9.27
C TYR A 204 -11.78 3.00 -8.37
N ALA A 205 -11.50 1.70 -8.46
CA ALA A 205 -10.32 1.07 -7.87
C ALA A 205 -9.25 0.82 -8.93
N ILE A 206 -8.00 1.05 -8.57
CA ILE A 206 -6.79 0.81 -9.36
C ILE A 206 -5.98 -0.22 -8.63
N LEU A 207 -5.92 -1.45 -9.14
CA LEU A 207 -5.28 -2.58 -8.51
C LEU A 207 -4.00 -2.97 -9.25
N GLY A 208 -2.86 -2.84 -8.59
CA GLY A 208 -1.62 -3.46 -9.03
C GLY A 208 -1.70 -4.98 -8.88
N HIS A 209 -1.19 -5.69 -9.86
CA HIS A 209 -1.07 -7.15 -9.80
C HIS A 209 0.20 -7.61 -10.54
N ARG A 210 0.59 -8.86 -10.35
CA ARG A 210 1.85 -9.38 -10.89
C ARG A 210 2.09 -9.04 -12.36
N ASN A 211 1.06 -9.09 -13.21
CA ASN A 211 1.20 -8.98 -14.67
C ASN A 211 0.76 -7.62 -15.21
N GLY A 212 0.45 -6.63 -14.35
CA GLY A 212 -0.01 -5.31 -14.78
C GLY A 212 -0.85 -4.56 -13.77
N THR A 213 -1.77 -3.73 -14.27
CA THR A 213 -2.67 -2.89 -13.46
C THR A 213 -4.10 -3.04 -13.97
N ALA A 214 -5.04 -3.39 -13.08
CA ALA A 214 -6.46 -3.52 -13.36
C ALA A 214 -7.25 -2.35 -12.79
N PHE A 215 -8.31 -1.94 -13.50
CA PHE A 215 -9.16 -0.80 -13.17
C PHE A 215 -10.61 -1.28 -13.05
N TYR A 216 -11.27 -0.95 -11.95
CA TYR A 216 -12.63 -1.37 -11.67
C TYR A 216 -13.52 -0.17 -11.35
N ASP A 217 -14.70 -0.10 -11.94
CA ASP A 217 -15.78 0.74 -11.46
C ASP A 217 -16.35 0.11 -10.17
N VAL A 218 -16.27 0.83 -9.08
CA VAL A 218 -16.74 0.40 -7.74
C VAL A 218 -17.85 1.32 -7.21
N THR A 219 -18.44 2.13 -8.07
CA THR A 219 -19.56 3.03 -7.74
C THR A 219 -20.71 2.27 -7.06
N VAL A 220 -20.95 1.01 -7.50
CA VAL A 220 -21.83 0.06 -6.82
C VAL A 220 -20.94 -1.01 -6.17
N PRO A 221 -20.50 -0.82 -4.92
CA PRO A 221 -19.41 -1.61 -4.34
C PRO A 221 -19.73 -3.10 -4.18
N GLY A 222 -21.01 -3.49 -4.17
CA GLY A 222 -21.42 -4.91 -4.17
C GLY A 222 -21.22 -5.63 -5.51
N THR A 223 -20.96 -4.89 -6.60
CA THR A 223 -20.81 -5.43 -7.96
C THR A 223 -19.72 -4.67 -8.72
N PRO A 224 -18.43 -4.82 -8.35
CA PRO A 224 -17.33 -4.20 -9.05
C PRO A 224 -17.27 -4.63 -10.51
N VAL A 225 -17.05 -3.70 -11.43
CA VAL A 225 -17.03 -3.93 -12.88
C VAL A 225 -15.65 -3.59 -13.44
N LEU A 226 -15.00 -4.55 -14.11
CA LEU A 226 -13.73 -4.31 -14.79
C LEU A 226 -13.91 -3.32 -15.94
N VAL A 227 -13.15 -2.22 -15.94
CA VAL A 227 -13.17 -1.17 -16.99
C VAL A 227 -11.84 -1.10 -17.77
N GLY A 228 -10.80 -1.74 -17.27
CA GLY A 228 -9.51 -1.82 -17.95
C GLY A 228 -8.54 -2.78 -17.28
N ASN A 229 -7.64 -3.35 -18.07
CA ASN A 229 -6.51 -4.14 -17.56
C ASN A 229 -5.32 -3.91 -18.49
N ILE A 230 -4.29 -3.24 -18.01
CA ILE A 230 -3.11 -2.87 -18.80
C ILE A 230 -1.94 -3.73 -18.35
N PRO A 231 -1.33 -4.50 -19.26
CA PRO A 231 -0.20 -5.35 -18.92
C PRO A 231 1.03 -4.54 -18.53
N GLY A 232 1.86 -5.15 -17.69
CA GLY A 232 3.16 -4.64 -17.26
C GLY A 232 4.14 -5.80 -17.02
N ASN A 233 5.42 -5.48 -16.82
CA ASN A 233 6.44 -6.49 -16.54
C ASN A 233 6.09 -7.20 -15.22
N ALA A 234 6.29 -8.52 -15.18
CA ALA A 234 5.89 -9.34 -14.05
C ALA A 234 6.67 -8.97 -12.78
N SER A 235 5.95 -8.55 -11.74
CA SER A 235 6.50 -8.19 -10.43
C SER A 235 5.46 -8.37 -9.34
N LEU A 236 5.87 -8.77 -8.15
CA LEU A 236 5.02 -8.69 -6.95
C LEU A 236 4.88 -7.20 -6.54
N TRP A 237 5.98 -6.46 -6.55
CA TRP A 237 6.02 -5.05 -6.13
C TRP A 237 5.59 -4.12 -7.26
N ARG A 238 4.42 -3.52 -7.08
CA ARG A 238 3.84 -2.54 -8.00
C ARG A 238 3.04 -1.53 -7.20
N GLU A 239 3.55 -0.31 -7.12
CA GLU A 239 2.88 0.80 -6.47
C GLU A 239 1.99 1.53 -7.46
N VAL A 240 0.84 2.09 -7.02
CA VAL A 240 -0.10 2.85 -7.85
C VAL A 240 -0.62 4.08 -7.12
N LYS A 241 -0.69 5.23 -7.81
CA LYS A 241 -1.33 6.47 -7.34
C LYS A 241 -2.07 7.14 -8.50
N ALA A 242 -2.96 8.09 -8.19
CA ALA A 242 -3.75 8.80 -9.20
C ALA A 242 -3.68 10.31 -9.03
N TYR A 243 -3.92 11.05 -10.11
CA TYR A 243 -4.00 12.50 -10.15
C TYR A 243 -5.02 12.94 -11.20
N GLN A 244 -5.84 13.94 -10.88
CA GLN A 244 -6.77 14.55 -11.83
C GLN A 244 -6.79 16.07 -11.70
N PHE A 245 -7.19 16.75 -12.77
CA PHE A 245 -7.31 18.20 -12.83
C PHE A 245 -8.35 18.61 -13.88
N PHE A 246 -8.96 19.78 -13.69
CA PHE A 246 -9.88 20.34 -14.68
C PHE A 246 -9.09 20.88 -15.88
N ASP A 247 -9.45 20.43 -17.11
CA ASP A 247 -8.89 20.94 -18.36
C ASP A 247 -9.89 21.91 -19.01
N PRO A 248 -9.61 23.22 -18.99
CA PRO A 248 -10.50 24.22 -19.58
C PRO A 248 -10.73 24.04 -21.09
N ALA A 249 -9.76 23.45 -21.81
CA ALA A 249 -9.88 23.21 -23.25
C ALA A 249 -10.87 22.10 -23.58
N LEU A 250 -11.03 21.12 -22.68
CA LEU A 250 -12.00 20.04 -22.80
C LEU A 250 -13.32 20.35 -22.07
N GLY A 251 -13.33 21.31 -21.12
CA GLY A 251 -14.47 21.60 -20.26
C GLY A 251 -14.81 20.46 -19.28
N ARG A 252 -13.84 19.57 -19.00
CA ARG A 252 -13.95 18.44 -18.08
C ARG A 252 -12.63 18.11 -17.41
N HIS A 253 -12.64 17.20 -16.43
CA HIS A 253 -11.42 16.73 -15.80
C HIS A 253 -10.66 15.77 -16.71
N ARG A 254 -9.33 15.83 -16.61
CA ARG A 254 -8.42 14.79 -17.04
C ARG A 254 -7.97 14.02 -15.82
N ALA A 255 -7.89 12.71 -15.95
CA ALA A 255 -7.45 11.83 -14.90
C ALA A 255 -6.35 10.89 -15.39
N TYR A 256 -5.34 10.67 -14.55
CA TYR A 256 -4.20 9.81 -14.83
C TYR A 256 -3.89 8.94 -13.62
N ALA A 257 -3.42 7.72 -13.87
CA ALA A 257 -2.78 6.90 -12.86
C ALA A 257 -1.32 6.64 -13.22
N TYR A 258 -0.53 6.38 -12.20
CA TYR A 258 0.90 6.13 -12.28
C TYR A 258 1.20 4.82 -11.59
N ALA A 259 2.00 3.96 -12.22
CA ALA A 259 2.45 2.73 -11.60
C ALA A 259 3.96 2.55 -11.74
N THR A 260 4.62 2.23 -10.62
CA THR A 260 6.00 1.77 -10.57
C THR A 260 6.05 0.25 -10.57
N THR A 261 7.22 -0.33 -10.74
CA THR A 261 7.48 -1.76 -10.60
C THR A 261 8.93 -2.04 -10.32
N GLU A 262 9.21 -3.09 -9.59
CA GLU A 262 10.56 -3.61 -9.42
C GLU A 262 11.01 -4.57 -10.55
N ALA A 263 10.13 -4.87 -11.50
CA ALA A 263 10.53 -5.62 -12.68
C ALA A 263 11.44 -4.79 -13.59
N PRO A 264 12.62 -5.29 -13.97
CA PRO A 264 13.54 -4.60 -14.87
C PRO A 264 12.86 -4.19 -16.19
N GLY A 265 13.14 -2.96 -16.63
CA GLY A 265 12.56 -2.38 -17.84
C GLY A 265 11.10 -1.93 -17.69
N GLY A 266 10.53 -1.98 -16.48
CA GLY A 266 9.15 -1.55 -16.24
C GLY A 266 8.99 -0.04 -16.19
N GLY A 267 9.96 0.68 -15.65
CA GLY A 267 9.92 2.13 -15.53
C GLY A 267 8.71 2.65 -14.77
N LEU A 268 8.24 3.84 -15.15
CA LEU A 268 6.98 4.43 -14.67
C LEU A 268 5.92 4.35 -15.76
N GLN A 269 4.92 3.52 -15.59
CA GLN A 269 3.75 3.48 -16.47
C GLN A 269 2.76 4.59 -16.10
N ILE A 270 2.22 5.28 -17.11
CA ILE A 270 1.23 6.36 -16.97
C ILE A 270 -0.01 5.96 -17.75
N PHE A 271 -1.13 5.84 -17.05
CA PHE A 271 -2.41 5.44 -17.64
C PHE A 271 -3.31 6.66 -17.78
N ASP A 272 -3.97 6.81 -18.92
CA ASP A 272 -5.01 7.81 -19.15
C ASP A 272 -6.37 7.22 -18.72
N LEU A 273 -6.97 7.85 -17.73
CA LEU A 273 -8.27 7.52 -17.14
C LEU A 273 -9.36 8.51 -17.54
N THR A 274 -9.06 9.49 -18.40
CA THR A 274 -9.95 10.60 -18.74
C THR A 274 -11.28 10.15 -19.34
N ASP A 275 -11.29 8.98 -19.99
CA ASP A 275 -12.49 8.43 -20.64
C ASP A 275 -13.17 7.32 -19.83
N LEU A 276 -12.94 7.24 -18.50
CA LEU A 276 -13.68 6.31 -17.64
C LEU A 276 -15.20 6.57 -17.74
N PRO A 277 -16.05 5.53 -17.63
CA PRO A 277 -15.74 4.10 -17.54
C PRO A 277 -15.47 3.42 -18.88
N THR A 278 -15.46 4.18 -19.97
CA THR A 278 -15.47 3.62 -21.34
C THR A 278 -14.12 3.01 -21.70
N ARG A 279 -13.02 3.62 -21.24
CA ARG A 279 -11.68 3.24 -21.68
C ARG A 279 -10.60 3.66 -20.70
N VAL A 280 -9.61 2.78 -20.53
CA VAL A 280 -8.31 3.06 -19.94
C VAL A 280 -7.23 2.75 -20.96
N THR A 281 -6.23 3.62 -21.11
CA THR A 281 -5.11 3.39 -22.05
C THR A 281 -3.77 3.68 -21.38
N LEU A 282 -2.70 2.99 -21.83
CA LEU A 282 -1.34 3.36 -21.50
C LEU A 282 -0.97 4.63 -22.28
N ALA A 283 -0.86 5.75 -21.57
CA ALA A 283 -0.52 7.04 -22.19
C ALA A 283 1.00 7.16 -22.45
N ASN A 284 1.83 6.65 -21.55
CA ASN A 284 3.29 6.72 -21.68
C ASN A 284 3.97 5.71 -20.73
N THR A 285 5.27 5.47 -20.95
CA THR A 285 6.17 4.81 -20.01
C THR A 285 7.46 5.64 -19.92
N ILE A 286 7.78 6.12 -18.73
CA ILE A 286 9.02 6.87 -18.49
C ILE A 286 10.14 5.89 -18.13
N ASN A 287 11.18 5.86 -18.93
CA ASN A 287 12.33 4.95 -18.78
C ASN A 287 13.57 5.66 -18.21
N ALA A 288 13.39 6.71 -17.40
CA ALA A 288 14.49 7.39 -16.72
C ALA A 288 15.14 6.52 -15.63
N PHE A 289 14.48 5.45 -15.25
CA PHE A 289 14.94 4.35 -14.40
C PHE A 289 14.28 3.05 -14.89
N SER A 290 14.89 1.93 -14.59
CA SER A 290 14.38 0.60 -15.00
C SER A 290 13.40 0.03 -14.00
N THR A 291 13.66 0.24 -12.71
CA THR A 291 12.85 -0.23 -11.58
C THR A 291 12.70 0.89 -10.55
N SER A 292 11.61 0.87 -9.80
CA SER A 292 11.45 1.66 -8.57
C SER A 292 10.46 0.97 -7.63
N HIS A 293 10.63 1.21 -6.34
CA HIS A 293 9.83 0.58 -5.30
C HIS A 293 8.47 1.26 -5.16
N THR A 294 8.44 2.48 -4.62
CA THR A 294 7.18 3.21 -4.38
C THR A 294 7.10 4.51 -5.16
N LEU A 295 5.92 5.09 -5.17
CA LEU A 295 5.65 6.43 -5.64
C LEU A 295 4.63 7.13 -4.73
N TYR A 296 4.75 8.45 -4.64
CA TYR A 296 3.89 9.32 -3.87
C TYR A 296 3.54 10.58 -4.65
N ILE A 297 2.34 11.13 -4.48
CA ILE A 297 1.98 12.42 -5.10
C ILE A 297 1.68 13.42 -3.98
N SER A 298 2.51 14.47 -3.89
CA SER A 298 2.36 15.55 -2.91
C SER A 298 1.38 16.63 -3.38
N ASN A 299 0.88 17.43 -2.42
CA ASN A 299 0.04 18.59 -2.67
C ASN A 299 -1.30 18.28 -3.36
N ILE A 300 -1.84 17.09 -3.13
CA ILE A 300 -3.19 16.70 -3.59
C ILE A 300 -4.12 16.41 -2.41
N ASN A 301 -5.41 16.50 -2.66
CA ASN A 301 -6.44 15.97 -1.80
C ASN A 301 -6.66 14.50 -2.18
N TYR A 302 -6.39 13.56 -1.27
CA TYR A 302 -6.45 12.13 -1.56
C TYR A 302 -7.87 11.59 -1.76
N ALA A 303 -8.91 12.30 -1.31
CA ALA A 303 -10.29 11.91 -1.61
C ALA A 303 -10.67 12.21 -3.06
N THR A 304 -10.14 13.30 -3.64
CA THR A 304 -10.41 13.70 -5.02
C THR A 304 -9.24 13.45 -5.96
N ASN A 305 -8.05 13.14 -5.46
CA ASN A 305 -6.80 13.06 -6.23
C ASN A 305 -6.49 14.32 -7.07
N ALA A 306 -7.06 15.48 -6.71
CA ALA A 306 -6.83 16.76 -7.35
C ALA A 306 -5.88 17.64 -6.54
N ALA A 307 -5.23 18.59 -7.21
CA ALA A 307 -4.33 19.52 -6.55
C ALA A 307 -5.01 20.29 -5.42
N LEU A 308 -4.31 20.52 -4.33
CA LEU A 308 -4.74 21.46 -3.30
C LEU A 308 -4.84 22.88 -3.90
N PRO A 309 -5.77 23.73 -3.45
CA PRO A 309 -5.94 25.06 -3.99
C PRO A 309 -4.65 25.87 -3.99
N GLY A 310 -4.23 26.34 -5.19
CA GLY A 310 -3.01 27.13 -5.36
C GLY A 310 -1.70 26.35 -5.22
N ALA A 311 -1.75 25.03 -5.05
CA ALA A 311 -0.57 24.18 -4.97
C ALA A 311 -0.27 23.47 -6.30
N THR A 312 1.02 23.19 -6.56
CA THR A 312 1.47 22.38 -7.68
C THR A 312 1.71 20.96 -7.18
N PRO A 313 1.08 19.94 -7.79
CA PRO A 313 1.37 18.54 -7.47
C PRO A 313 2.75 18.13 -7.95
N TYR A 314 3.41 17.29 -7.19
CA TYR A 314 4.68 16.66 -7.55
C TYR A 314 4.62 15.17 -7.33
N LEU A 315 5.21 14.43 -8.27
CA LEU A 315 5.40 13.00 -8.14
C LEU A 315 6.76 12.74 -7.50
N VAL A 316 6.78 12.00 -6.41
CA VAL A 316 8.00 11.52 -5.73
C VAL A 316 8.17 10.05 -6.07
N ILE A 317 9.31 9.67 -6.60
CA ILE A 317 9.71 8.28 -6.86
C ILE A 317 10.74 7.87 -5.81
N ALA A 318 10.52 6.74 -5.18
CA ALA A 318 11.37 6.17 -4.15
C ALA A 318 11.92 4.80 -4.60
N GLY A 319 13.10 4.41 -4.10
CA GLY A 319 13.71 3.11 -4.35
C GLY A 319 14.03 2.85 -5.83
N ALA A 320 14.29 3.88 -6.64
CA ALA A 320 14.66 3.69 -8.05
C ALA A 320 16.07 3.11 -8.17
N ASN A 321 16.30 2.24 -9.19
CA ASN A 321 17.62 1.67 -9.47
C ASN A 321 18.65 2.67 -10.03
N VAL A 322 18.44 3.95 -9.75
CA VAL A 322 19.33 5.07 -10.09
C VAL A 322 19.52 5.97 -8.87
N GLY A 323 20.71 6.56 -8.72
CA GLY A 323 21.01 7.47 -7.61
C GLY A 323 20.98 6.81 -6.22
N GLY A 324 21.24 5.50 -6.14
CA GLY A 324 21.24 4.77 -4.87
C GLY A 324 19.85 4.57 -4.24
N GLY A 325 18.77 4.68 -5.00
CA GLY A 325 17.40 4.54 -4.51
C GLY A 325 16.86 5.76 -3.78
N ALA A 326 17.61 6.86 -3.70
CA ALA A 326 17.16 8.08 -3.06
C ALA A 326 15.98 8.73 -3.82
N PHE A 327 15.16 9.52 -3.13
CA PHE A 327 13.98 10.13 -3.71
C PHE A 327 14.27 10.98 -4.96
N ARG A 328 13.31 11.02 -5.86
CA ARG A 328 13.34 11.84 -7.07
C ARG A 328 12.00 12.55 -7.22
N ILE A 329 12.02 13.87 -7.36
CA ILE A 329 10.80 14.69 -7.47
C ILE A 329 10.60 15.09 -8.94
N TYR A 330 9.42 14.80 -9.45
CA TYR A 330 9.00 15.15 -10.81
C TYR A 330 7.84 16.14 -10.76
N ASP A 331 7.90 17.15 -11.63
CA ASP A 331 6.80 18.11 -11.87
C ASP A 331 5.71 17.42 -12.71
N LEU A 332 4.46 17.54 -12.25
CA LEU A 332 3.27 16.99 -12.92
C LEU A 332 2.50 18.02 -13.76
N THR A 333 3.09 19.17 -14.09
CA THR A 333 2.47 20.17 -15.00
C THR A 333 2.13 19.54 -16.36
N ASN A 334 2.96 18.59 -16.83
CA ASN A 334 2.60 17.70 -17.93
C ASN A 334 2.42 16.27 -17.37
N PRO A 335 1.20 15.84 -17.05
CA PRO A 335 0.95 14.56 -16.38
C PRO A 335 1.38 13.32 -17.17
N THR A 336 1.41 13.40 -18.52
CA THR A 336 1.82 12.28 -19.38
C THR A 336 3.33 12.25 -19.64
N SER A 337 4.05 13.30 -19.24
CA SER A 337 5.50 13.39 -19.39
C SER A 337 6.11 14.19 -18.22
N PRO A 338 6.04 13.67 -16.99
CA PRO A 338 6.60 14.32 -15.81
C PRO A 338 8.08 14.65 -15.99
N THR A 339 8.48 15.84 -15.54
CA THR A 339 9.86 16.31 -15.68
C THR A 339 10.59 16.23 -14.34
N LEU A 340 11.77 15.61 -14.31
CA LEU A 340 12.61 15.55 -13.12
C LEU A 340 13.00 16.97 -12.69
N VAL A 341 12.61 17.38 -11.49
CA VAL A 341 12.91 18.70 -10.90
C VAL A 341 14.09 18.60 -9.97
N THR A 342 14.19 17.51 -9.21
CA THR A 342 15.33 17.28 -8.34
C THR A 342 15.67 15.82 -8.19
N ALA A 343 16.97 15.58 -7.98
CA ALA A 343 17.51 14.39 -7.35
C ALA A 343 18.28 14.87 -6.11
N PRO A 344 18.15 14.20 -4.95
CA PRO A 344 18.83 14.63 -3.73
C PRO A 344 20.35 14.52 -3.87
N PRO A 345 21.10 15.14 -2.94
CA PRO A 345 22.56 15.04 -2.92
C PRO A 345 23.03 13.58 -2.86
N THR A 346 24.20 13.31 -3.43
CA THR A 346 24.85 11.99 -3.33
C THR A 346 25.02 11.60 -1.86
N GLY A 347 24.67 10.35 -1.53
CA GLY A 347 24.77 9.85 -0.15
C GLY A 347 23.54 10.09 0.71
N THR A 348 22.41 10.51 0.12
CA THR A 348 21.13 10.64 0.86
C THR A 348 20.61 9.30 1.37
N GLY A 349 21.00 8.19 0.75
CA GLY A 349 20.52 6.85 1.11
C GLY A 349 19.32 6.41 0.27
N TYR A 350 18.92 5.18 0.47
CA TYR A 350 17.70 4.60 -0.12
C TYR A 350 16.47 5.20 0.55
N MET A 351 15.45 5.56 -0.21
CA MET A 351 14.12 5.86 0.29
C MET A 351 13.23 4.68 -0.02
N HIS A 352 12.57 4.11 1.00
CA HIS A 352 11.62 3.03 0.81
C HIS A 352 10.23 3.57 0.45
N ASP A 353 9.70 4.43 1.30
CA ASP A 353 8.39 5.07 1.08
C ASP A 353 8.40 6.52 1.55
N SER A 354 7.35 7.28 1.20
CA SER A 354 7.25 8.70 1.55
C SER A 354 5.82 9.20 1.71
N THR A 355 5.71 10.24 2.51
CA THR A 355 4.53 11.11 2.62
C THR A 355 4.98 12.57 2.74
N SER A 356 4.06 13.52 2.86
CA SER A 356 4.43 14.92 3.05
C SER A 356 3.50 15.65 4.01
N MET A 357 4.03 16.72 4.59
CA MET A 357 3.28 17.67 5.41
C MET A 357 3.42 19.07 4.83
N LEU A 358 2.35 19.86 4.88
CA LEU A 358 2.38 21.28 4.58
C LEU A 358 2.31 22.07 5.89
N ILE A 359 3.44 22.58 6.32
CA ILE A 359 3.57 23.32 7.58
C ILE A 359 3.22 24.79 7.35
N THR A 360 2.22 25.27 8.09
CA THR A 360 1.72 26.66 8.03
C THR A 360 1.67 27.33 9.39
N ASP A 361 2.01 26.60 10.44
CA ASP A 361 2.04 27.06 11.84
C ASP A 361 3.42 27.59 12.25
N SER A 362 3.66 27.78 13.56
CA SER A 362 4.91 28.32 14.10
C SER A 362 6.16 27.48 13.75
N ARG A 363 5.99 26.19 13.34
CA ARG A 363 7.10 25.32 12.90
C ARG A 363 7.75 25.79 11.60
N THR A 364 7.13 26.70 10.84
CA THR A 364 7.75 27.33 9.67
C THR A 364 9.08 28.01 9.99
N THR A 365 9.29 28.46 11.22
CA THR A 365 10.57 29.00 11.70
C THR A 365 11.69 27.96 11.77
N GLN A 366 11.35 26.68 11.73
CA GLN A 366 12.29 25.56 11.74
C GLN A 366 12.65 25.09 10.31
N CYS A 367 11.93 25.56 9.32
CA CYS A 367 12.20 25.26 7.92
C CYS A 367 13.40 26.04 7.39
N ALA A 368 14.02 25.53 6.34
CA ALA A 368 15.16 26.19 5.71
C ALA A 368 14.78 27.60 5.27
N ASN A 369 15.59 28.58 5.58
CA ASN A 369 15.37 30.00 5.27
C ASN A 369 14.01 30.55 5.76
N GLY A 370 13.35 29.88 6.70
CA GLY A 370 12.04 30.28 7.22
C GLY A 370 10.92 30.20 6.18
N HIS A 371 10.94 29.19 5.30
CA HIS A 371 9.88 28.97 4.30
C HIS A 371 8.50 28.92 4.96
N ASN A 372 7.54 29.68 4.41
CA ASN A 372 6.16 29.75 4.87
C ASN A 372 5.19 29.94 3.68
N PRO A 373 4.34 28.96 3.31
CA PRO A 373 4.30 27.61 3.88
C PRO A 373 5.57 26.81 3.60
N CYS A 374 5.83 25.81 4.42
CA CYS A 374 6.94 24.90 4.26
C CYS A 374 6.45 23.51 3.85
N GLN A 375 6.97 22.96 2.77
CA GLN A 375 6.66 21.60 2.34
C GLN A 375 7.71 20.64 2.88
N VAL A 376 7.29 19.79 3.81
CA VAL A 376 8.15 18.76 4.43
C VAL A 376 7.84 17.41 3.81
N LEU A 377 8.82 16.82 3.12
CA LEU A 377 8.81 15.43 2.69
C LEU A 377 9.27 14.56 3.86
N VAL A 378 8.53 13.51 4.15
CA VAL A 378 8.89 12.47 5.11
C VAL A 378 9.45 11.30 4.34
N ASP A 379 10.67 10.90 4.67
CA ASP A 379 11.44 9.85 4.01
C ASP A 379 11.59 8.69 4.99
N PHE A 380 10.94 7.57 4.70
CA PHE A 380 11.09 6.31 5.40
C PHE A 380 12.18 5.52 4.67
N ASN A 381 13.37 5.43 5.27
CA ASN A 381 14.57 4.98 4.55
C ASN A 381 15.15 3.66 5.06
N GLU A 382 14.28 2.80 5.62
CA GLU A 382 14.61 1.51 6.24
C GLU A 382 15.34 1.63 7.60
N LEU A 383 16.09 2.69 7.83
CA LEU A 383 16.91 2.89 9.05
C LEU A 383 16.39 3.98 9.95
N SER A 384 15.71 4.97 9.39
CA SER A 384 15.23 6.15 10.08
C SER A 384 14.05 6.80 9.36
N VAL A 385 13.42 7.75 10.03
CA VAL A 385 12.52 8.74 9.44
C VAL A 385 13.29 10.03 9.26
N ASP A 386 13.52 10.45 8.01
CA ASP A 386 14.16 11.72 7.70
C ASP A 386 13.10 12.75 7.28
N LEU A 387 13.21 13.96 7.81
CA LEU A 387 12.39 15.10 7.39
C LEU A 387 13.19 16.01 6.48
N TRP A 388 12.63 16.32 5.31
CA TRP A 388 13.25 17.17 4.31
C TRP A 388 12.39 18.38 3.99
N ASP A 389 12.90 19.60 4.12
CA ASP A 389 12.29 20.77 3.51
C ASP A 389 12.50 20.71 1.99
N VAL A 390 11.41 20.45 1.29
CA VAL A 390 11.38 20.40 -0.18
C VAL A 390 10.58 21.56 -0.78
N THR A 391 10.43 22.67 -0.06
CA THR A 391 9.74 23.87 -0.55
C THR A 391 10.41 24.37 -1.83
N VAL A 392 11.73 24.45 -1.83
CA VAL A 392 12.53 24.67 -3.05
C VAL A 392 12.94 23.30 -3.62
N LYS A 393 12.18 22.81 -4.59
CA LYS A 393 12.35 21.46 -5.15
C LYS A 393 13.77 21.18 -5.66
N THR A 394 14.43 22.18 -6.20
CA THR A 394 15.81 22.06 -6.75
C THR A 394 16.91 22.08 -5.69
N ALA A 395 16.56 22.35 -4.42
CA ALA A 395 17.51 22.44 -3.32
C ALA A 395 16.89 21.90 -2.01
N PRO A 396 16.59 20.60 -1.92
CA PRO A 396 16.04 20.00 -0.71
C PRO A 396 17.04 20.11 0.45
N VAL A 397 16.52 20.39 1.66
CA VAL A 397 17.31 20.52 2.88
C VAL A 397 16.83 19.52 3.91
N ARG A 398 17.69 18.62 4.38
CA ARG A 398 17.34 17.70 5.46
C ARG A 398 17.24 18.46 6.78
N LEU A 399 16.07 18.40 7.41
CA LEU A 399 15.79 19.05 8.69
C LEU A 399 16.23 18.16 9.85
N SER A 400 15.93 16.86 9.78
CA SER A 400 16.25 15.89 10.83
C SER A 400 16.36 14.47 10.29
N THR A 401 17.03 13.63 11.07
CA THR A 401 17.06 12.17 10.97
C THR A 401 16.66 11.61 12.32
N THR A 402 15.61 10.78 12.38
CA THR A 402 15.08 10.23 13.61
C THR A 402 15.03 8.72 13.54
N THR A 403 15.63 8.06 14.52
CA THR A 403 15.53 6.62 14.72
C THR A 403 15.05 6.33 16.14
N TYR A 404 14.71 5.07 16.43
CA TYR A 404 14.26 4.64 17.76
C TYR A 404 14.92 3.31 18.14
N PRO A 405 14.98 2.95 19.44
CA PRO A 405 15.80 1.82 19.91
C PRO A 405 15.44 0.45 19.31
N THR A 406 14.20 0.31 18.83
CA THR A 406 13.69 -0.93 18.22
C THR A 406 13.66 -0.87 16.71
N ALA A 407 14.13 0.20 16.08
CA ALA A 407 14.14 0.34 14.64
C ALA A 407 14.86 -0.84 13.97
N THR A 408 14.18 -1.45 13.03
CA THR A 408 14.61 -2.65 12.32
C THR A 408 14.51 -2.46 10.82
N TYR A 409 13.33 -2.02 10.37
CA TYR A 409 13.06 -1.68 8.97
C TYR A 409 11.96 -0.62 8.90
N VAL A 410 12.37 0.65 9.03
CA VAL A 410 11.48 1.81 8.99
C VAL A 410 10.86 1.93 7.60
N HIS A 411 9.64 1.39 7.46
CA HIS A 411 9.03 1.04 6.19
C HIS A 411 8.20 2.17 5.59
N SER A 412 7.18 2.58 6.30
CA SER A 412 6.16 3.53 5.82
C SER A 412 5.56 4.31 6.98
N GLY A 413 4.64 5.21 6.70
CA GLY A 413 3.90 5.92 7.72
C GLY A 413 3.08 7.08 7.16
N TRP A 414 2.24 7.67 8.02
CA TRP A 414 1.38 8.77 7.64
C TRP A 414 1.17 9.77 8.76
N PRO A 415 1.10 11.10 8.47
CA PRO A 415 0.85 12.10 9.48
C PRO A 415 -0.59 12.03 10.02
N THR A 416 -0.77 12.40 11.28
CA THR A 416 -2.09 12.68 11.85
C THR A 416 -2.73 13.89 11.14
N ALA A 417 -4.04 14.03 11.27
CA ALA A 417 -4.79 15.09 10.60
C ALA A 417 -4.31 16.51 10.95
N ASP A 418 -3.80 16.70 12.17
CA ASP A 418 -3.20 17.95 12.65
C ASP A 418 -1.72 18.11 12.27
N GLN A 419 -1.12 17.10 11.64
CA GLN A 419 0.29 17.04 11.25
C GLN A 419 1.28 17.26 12.41
N MET A 420 0.85 16.98 13.66
CA MET A 420 1.70 17.08 14.85
C MET A 420 2.39 15.77 15.20
N HIS A 421 1.91 14.66 14.62
CA HIS A 421 2.48 13.34 14.81
C HIS A 421 2.56 12.60 13.48
N ILE A 422 3.47 11.62 13.41
CA ILE A 422 3.57 10.66 12.30
C ILE A 422 3.40 9.27 12.91
N VAL A 423 2.44 8.50 12.39
CA VAL A 423 2.32 7.07 12.66
C VAL A 423 3.27 6.35 11.74
N VAL A 424 4.12 5.48 12.26
CA VAL A 424 5.22 4.82 11.54
C VAL A 424 5.10 3.31 11.69
N HIS A 425 5.36 2.61 10.60
CA HIS A 425 5.42 1.16 10.50
C HIS A 425 6.88 0.69 10.39
N ASP A 426 7.24 -0.31 11.20
CA ASP A 426 8.53 -1.00 11.14
C ASP A 426 8.30 -2.45 10.75
N GLU A 427 8.35 -2.74 9.45
CA GLU A 427 7.85 -3.98 8.84
C GLU A 427 8.52 -5.27 9.36
N LEU A 428 9.68 -5.17 10.00
CA LEU A 428 10.47 -6.36 10.34
C LEU A 428 10.72 -6.57 11.84
N ASP A 429 10.21 -5.70 12.70
CA ASP A 429 10.50 -5.83 14.13
C ASP A 429 9.78 -7.04 14.77
N GLU A 430 8.60 -7.44 14.30
CA GLU A 430 7.95 -8.68 14.73
C GLU A 430 8.77 -9.90 14.34
N LEU A 431 9.31 -9.90 13.13
CA LEU A 431 10.11 -11.01 12.61
C LEU A 431 11.48 -11.11 13.25
N GLN A 432 12.20 -9.98 13.33
CA GLN A 432 13.60 -9.98 13.79
C GLN A 432 13.74 -10.02 15.30
N ARG A 433 12.78 -9.43 16.01
CA ARG A 433 12.81 -9.30 17.46
C ARG A 433 11.80 -10.18 18.17
N SER A 434 10.99 -10.95 17.39
CA SER A 434 9.91 -11.80 17.91
C SER A 434 8.93 -10.99 18.79
N LEU A 435 8.60 -9.79 18.34
CA LEU A 435 7.66 -8.92 19.01
C LEU A 435 6.22 -9.24 18.60
N ASN A 436 5.28 -8.77 19.39
CA ASN A 436 3.94 -8.53 18.87
C ASN A 436 3.98 -7.29 17.99
N THR A 437 2.95 -7.10 17.14
CA THR A 437 2.77 -5.90 16.31
C THR A 437 3.10 -4.62 17.08
N HIS A 438 3.97 -3.78 16.52
CA HIS A 438 4.30 -2.46 17.06
C HIS A 438 4.05 -1.38 16.02
N ILE A 439 3.11 -0.48 16.28
CA ILE A 439 2.90 0.72 15.47
C ILE A 439 3.41 1.92 16.25
N TYR A 440 4.40 2.61 15.71
CA TYR A 440 5.10 3.69 16.39
C TYR A 440 4.45 5.04 16.11
N THR A 441 4.58 5.98 17.05
CA THR A 441 4.14 7.38 16.87
C THR A 441 5.28 8.33 17.21
N LEU A 442 5.66 9.16 16.23
CA LEU A 442 6.62 10.24 16.40
C LEU A 442 5.89 11.57 16.60
N ASP A 443 6.31 12.35 17.60
CA ASP A 443 5.93 13.76 17.76
C ASP A 443 6.84 14.60 16.86
N VAL A 444 6.25 15.36 15.94
CA VAL A 444 6.92 16.26 15.00
C VAL A 444 6.61 17.74 15.28
N GLY A 445 6.21 18.06 16.49
CA GLY A 445 6.10 19.44 16.97
C GLY A 445 7.43 20.19 16.91
N ASN A 446 8.55 19.48 16.97
CA ASN A 446 9.87 19.97 16.61
C ASN A 446 10.39 19.22 15.37
N LEU A 447 10.36 19.88 14.19
CA LEU A 447 10.82 19.29 12.93
C LEU A 447 12.32 19.01 12.91
N LEU A 448 13.10 19.72 13.73
CA LEU A 448 14.57 19.57 13.80
C LEU A 448 14.99 18.44 14.74
N ALA A 449 14.09 17.97 15.61
CA ALA A 449 14.33 16.89 16.56
C ALA A 449 13.01 16.17 16.91
N PRO A 450 12.41 15.42 15.97
CA PRO A 450 11.26 14.58 16.26
C PRO A 450 11.60 13.54 17.34
N THR A 451 10.59 13.13 18.11
CA THR A 451 10.78 12.16 19.20
C THR A 451 9.76 11.05 19.16
N LEU A 452 10.18 9.82 19.45
CA LEU A 452 9.26 8.72 19.70
C LEU A 452 8.46 9.01 20.99
N VAL A 453 7.14 9.02 20.90
CA VAL A 453 6.28 9.31 22.05
C VAL A 453 5.54 8.09 22.56
N THR A 454 5.26 7.12 21.70
CA THR A 454 4.61 5.85 22.07
C THR A 454 4.76 4.82 20.97
N SER A 455 4.48 3.56 21.32
CA SER A 455 4.13 2.51 20.37
C SER A 455 2.82 1.84 20.82
N PHE A 456 1.94 1.54 19.87
CA PHE A 456 0.86 0.58 20.08
C PHE A 456 1.46 -0.82 20.07
N VAL A 457 1.03 -1.66 21.00
CA VAL A 457 1.43 -3.08 21.06
C VAL A 457 0.20 -3.93 20.87
N GLY A 458 0.18 -4.70 19.78
CA GLY A 458 -0.89 -5.61 19.42
C GLY A 458 -0.91 -6.87 20.28
N SER A 459 -1.97 -7.67 20.10
CA SER A 459 -2.12 -8.97 20.77
C SER A 459 -1.58 -10.15 19.97
N THR A 460 -1.18 -9.92 18.71
CA THR A 460 -0.65 -10.91 17.77
C THR A 460 0.72 -10.52 17.28
N THR A 461 1.41 -11.40 16.59
CA THR A 461 2.70 -11.14 15.97
C THR A 461 2.57 -10.75 14.50
N ALA A 462 1.34 -10.45 14.00
CA ALA A 462 1.13 -10.08 12.61
C ALA A 462 1.88 -8.78 12.28
N THR A 463 2.54 -8.79 11.13
CA THR A 463 3.33 -7.66 10.62
C THR A 463 2.41 -6.56 10.10
N ASP A 464 2.61 -5.32 10.54
CA ASP A 464 1.96 -4.14 9.99
C ASP A 464 2.71 -3.62 8.75
N HIS A 465 1.99 -2.89 7.85
CA HIS A 465 2.55 -2.53 6.56
C HIS A 465 2.27 -1.07 6.17
N ASN A 466 1.15 -0.80 5.48
CA ASN A 466 0.82 0.53 4.99
C ASN A 466 -0.41 1.10 5.68
N GLY A 467 -0.40 2.41 5.96
CA GLY A 467 -1.52 3.03 6.63
C GLY A 467 -1.77 4.49 6.27
N TYR A 468 -3.05 4.91 6.39
CA TYR A 468 -3.51 6.25 6.02
C TYR A 468 -4.46 6.83 7.06
N THR A 469 -4.32 8.12 7.35
CA THR A 469 -5.17 8.85 8.29
C THR A 469 -6.34 9.55 7.59
N ILE A 470 -7.56 9.40 8.12
CA ILE A 470 -8.71 10.24 7.79
C ILE A 470 -9.34 10.74 9.09
N GLY A 471 -9.25 12.03 9.34
CA GLY A 471 -9.71 12.64 10.60
C GLY A 471 -9.00 12.00 11.80
N ASN A 472 -9.77 11.40 12.70
CA ASN A 472 -9.24 10.72 13.89
C ASN A 472 -9.11 9.19 13.74
N ARG A 473 -9.05 8.68 12.52
CA ARG A 473 -8.91 7.25 12.23
C ARG A 473 -7.69 6.98 11.39
N TYR A 474 -7.02 5.87 11.69
CA TYR A 474 -5.88 5.35 10.97
C TYR A 474 -6.20 3.95 10.45
N TYR A 475 -6.11 3.77 9.14
CA TYR A 475 -6.46 2.55 8.42
C TYR A 475 -5.17 1.85 8.01
N VAL A 476 -5.01 0.59 8.40
CA VAL A 476 -3.76 -0.17 8.18
C VAL A 476 -4.07 -1.43 7.39
N SER A 477 -3.37 -1.64 6.28
CA SER A 477 -3.21 -2.96 5.69
C SER A 477 -2.18 -3.72 6.53
N HIS A 478 -2.61 -4.83 7.13
CA HIS A 478 -1.88 -5.48 8.21
C HIS A 478 -1.59 -6.94 7.85
N TYR A 479 -1.02 -7.13 6.68
CA TYR A 479 -0.66 -8.42 6.09
C TYR A 479 -1.61 -9.58 6.50
N LYS A 480 -1.10 -10.57 7.25
CA LYS A 480 -1.84 -11.78 7.68
C LYS A 480 -2.98 -11.53 8.66
N ARG A 481 -3.28 -10.27 8.93
CA ARG A 481 -4.42 -9.85 9.75
C ARG A 481 -5.48 -9.07 8.96
N GLY A 482 -5.18 -8.73 7.70
CA GLY A 482 -6.10 -7.99 6.84
C GLY A 482 -6.14 -6.50 7.13
N LEU A 483 -7.32 -5.89 7.13
CA LEU A 483 -7.53 -4.48 7.45
C LEU A 483 -7.72 -4.30 8.96
N VAL A 484 -7.00 -3.33 9.54
CA VAL A 484 -7.20 -2.88 10.93
C VAL A 484 -7.41 -1.37 10.97
N ILE A 485 -8.32 -0.89 11.81
CA ILE A 485 -8.62 0.53 11.98
C ILE A 485 -8.38 0.93 13.42
N PHE A 486 -7.62 2.01 13.60
CA PHE A 486 -7.35 2.60 14.92
C PHE A 486 -8.03 3.95 15.07
N ASP A 487 -8.50 4.24 16.28
CA ASP A 487 -8.77 5.61 16.74
C ASP A 487 -7.45 6.27 17.11
N VAL A 488 -7.15 7.39 16.47
CA VAL A 488 -5.95 8.21 16.69
C VAL A 488 -6.30 9.59 17.26
N THR A 489 -7.48 9.73 17.88
CA THR A 489 -7.86 10.96 18.60
C THR A 489 -6.80 11.34 19.64
N ASN A 490 -6.21 10.34 20.29
CA ASN A 490 -5.01 10.51 21.09
C ASN A 490 -3.85 9.74 20.44
N PRO A 491 -2.97 10.41 19.65
CA PRO A 491 -1.88 9.74 18.95
C PRO A 491 -0.86 9.06 19.88
N ARG A 492 -0.92 9.38 21.19
CA ARG A 492 -0.08 8.75 22.22
C ARG A 492 -0.69 7.46 22.80
N SER A 493 -1.90 7.08 22.35
CA SER A 493 -2.60 5.88 22.82
C SER A 493 -3.59 5.42 21.76
N LEU A 494 -3.09 4.78 20.69
CA LEU A 494 -3.91 4.23 19.63
C LEU A 494 -4.83 3.14 20.18
N THR A 495 -6.07 3.10 19.72
CA THR A 495 -7.05 2.09 20.11
C THR A 495 -7.62 1.43 18.87
N GLU A 496 -7.55 0.11 18.78
CA GLU A 496 -8.19 -0.63 17.69
C GLU A 496 -9.72 -0.55 17.82
N ILE A 497 -10.39 -0.14 16.75
CA ILE A 497 -11.84 0.07 16.69
C ILE A 497 -12.54 -0.74 15.60
N GLY A 498 -11.79 -1.36 14.70
CA GLY A 498 -12.33 -2.21 13.64
C GLY A 498 -11.27 -3.09 13.02
N SER A 499 -11.68 -4.26 12.52
CA SER A 499 -10.80 -5.17 11.77
C SER A 499 -11.60 -6.04 10.80
N PHE A 500 -10.95 -6.48 9.73
CA PHE A 500 -11.48 -7.44 8.78
C PHE A 500 -10.32 -8.31 8.27
N ASP A 501 -10.32 -9.58 8.64
CA ASP A 501 -9.28 -10.52 8.26
C ASP A 501 -9.52 -11.04 6.83
N THR A 502 -8.66 -10.66 5.88
CA THR A 502 -8.71 -11.10 4.48
C THR A 502 -7.93 -12.39 4.25
N TYR A 503 -7.09 -12.81 5.21
CA TYR A 503 -6.13 -13.89 5.07
C TYR A 503 -6.55 -15.13 5.85
N LEU A 504 -7.30 -16.02 5.18
CA LEU A 504 -7.82 -17.25 5.76
C LEU A 504 -6.82 -18.42 5.63
N SER A 505 -5.73 -18.36 6.37
CA SER A 505 -4.67 -19.37 6.37
C SER A 505 -4.39 -19.85 7.80
N PRO A 506 -3.80 -21.05 7.99
CA PRO A 506 -3.32 -21.48 9.30
C PRO A 506 -2.32 -20.51 9.94
N THR A 507 -1.61 -19.71 9.13
CA THR A 507 -0.65 -18.69 9.61
C THR A 507 -1.29 -17.31 9.83
N ALA A 508 -2.62 -17.18 9.79
CA ALA A 508 -3.31 -15.93 10.11
C ALA A 508 -2.85 -15.38 11.47
N ASN A 509 -2.69 -14.06 11.55
CA ASN A 509 -2.21 -13.35 12.74
C ASN A 509 -0.77 -13.67 13.20
N SER A 510 0.02 -14.38 12.39
CA SER A 510 1.47 -14.56 12.61
C SER A 510 2.28 -13.55 11.80
N ALA A 511 3.56 -13.38 12.16
CA ALA A 511 4.49 -12.54 11.43
C ALA A 511 4.69 -13.05 9.98
N GLY A 512 4.96 -12.13 9.05
CA GLY A 512 5.21 -12.41 7.63
C GLY A 512 4.43 -11.48 6.72
N THR A 513 4.78 -11.50 5.44
CA THR A 513 4.36 -10.51 4.42
C THR A 513 3.38 -11.07 3.39
N ASP A 514 2.58 -12.09 3.76
CA ASP A 514 1.41 -12.55 2.99
C ASP A 514 0.15 -11.80 3.43
N GLY A 515 -0.90 -11.78 2.61
CA GLY A 515 -2.20 -11.19 2.96
C GLY A 515 -2.36 -9.74 2.49
N ALA A 516 -2.92 -8.87 3.34
CA ALA A 516 -3.28 -7.50 2.96
C ALA A 516 -2.05 -6.62 2.71
N TRP A 517 -1.89 -6.17 1.45
CA TRP A 517 -0.79 -5.31 1.01
C TRP A 517 -1.09 -3.83 1.16
N GLY A 518 -2.20 -3.36 0.60
CA GLY A 518 -2.57 -1.95 0.55
C GLY A 518 -4.00 -1.69 0.98
N VAL A 519 -4.27 -0.46 1.39
CA VAL A 519 -5.60 0.03 1.71
C VAL A 519 -5.80 1.42 1.11
N TYR A 520 -6.96 1.66 0.50
CA TYR A 520 -7.39 3.01 0.10
C TYR A 520 -8.72 3.35 0.78
N PRO A 521 -8.70 4.22 1.80
CA PRO A 521 -9.89 4.53 2.58
C PRO A 521 -10.63 5.81 2.15
N PHE A 522 -10.20 6.51 1.09
CA PHE A 522 -10.62 7.89 0.79
C PHE A 522 -11.82 7.99 -0.15
N LEU A 523 -12.45 6.88 -0.58
CA LEU A 523 -13.66 6.96 -1.41
C LEU A 523 -14.79 7.69 -0.67
N THR A 524 -15.51 8.55 -1.39
CA THR A 524 -16.56 9.42 -0.82
C THR A 524 -17.78 8.64 -0.33
N SER A 525 -18.02 7.45 -0.91
CA SER A 525 -19.05 6.52 -0.44
C SER A 525 -18.74 5.89 0.92
N GLY A 526 -17.50 6.03 1.41
CA GLY A 526 -16.99 5.32 2.58
C GLY A 526 -16.64 3.85 2.31
N THR A 527 -16.61 3.43 1.05
CA THR A 527 -16.08 2.14 0.66
C THR A 527 -14.57 2.11 0.90
N LEU A 528 -14.10 1.06 1.57
CA LEU A 528 -12.68 0.79 1.82
C LEU A 528 -12.21 -0.23 0.79
N LEU A 529 -11.16 0.11 0.05
CA LEU A 529 -10.51 -0.82 -0.87
C LEU A 529 -9.32 -1.45 -0.16
N VAL A 530 -9.21 -2.77 -0.21
CA VAL A 530 -8.06 -3.50 0.36
C VAL A 530 -7.56 -4.48 -0.69
N SER A 531 -6.26 -4.47 -0.97
CA SER A 531 -5.62 -5.52 -1.76
C SER A 531 -5.02 -6.58 -0.84
N ASP A 532 -5.15 -7.83 -1.25
CA ASP A 532 -4.57 -9.00 -0.58
C ASP A 532 -3.78 -9.80 -1.62
N ILE A 533 -2.54 -10.12 -1.28
CA ILE A 533 -1.57 -10.73 -2.21
C ILE A 533 -2.14 -12.00 -2.85
N GLU A 534 -2.73 -12.89 -2.05
CA GLU A 534 -3.23 -14.19 -2.49
C GLU A 534 -4.70 -14.14 -2.90
N ASN A 535 -5.48 -13.20 -2.37
CA ASN A 535 -6.94 -13.23 -2.45
C ASN A 535 -7.54 -12.13 -3.35
N GLY A 536 -6.71 -11.18 -3.86
CA GLY A 536 -7.13 -10.14 -4.78
C GLY A 536 -7.65 -8.88 -4.07
N MET A 537 -8.75 -8.29 -4.53
CA MET A 537 -9.29 -7.03 -4.02
C MET A 537 -10.55 -7.27 -3.19
N PHE A 538 -10.60 -6.65 -2.01
CA PHE A 538 -11.78 -6.59 -1.16
C PHE A 538 -12.37 -5.18 -1.15
N LEU A 539 -13.71 -5.11 -1.19
CA LEU A 539 -14.49 -3.91 -0.96
C LEU A 539 -15.20 -4.09 0.37
N LEU A 540 -14.91 -3.19 1.30
CA LEU A 540 -15.36 -3.26 2.69
C LEU A 540 -16.05 -1.95 3.09
N ARG A 541 -16.76 -1.95 4.22
CA ARG A 541 -17.38 -0.74 4.79
C ARG A 541 -17.42 -0.84 6.29
N ARG A 542 -17.13 0.25 6.97
CA ARG A 542 -17.41 0.34 8.41
C ARG A 542 -18.90 0.28 8.66
N ASN A 543 -19.32 -0.49 9.66
CA ASN A 543 -20.73 -0.56 10.06
C ASN A 543 -21.09 0.36 11.24
N GLU A 544 -20.17 1.26 11.59
CA GLU A 544 -20.41 2.24 12.63
C GLU A 544 -21.38 3.34 12.18
N THR A 545 -22.23 3.79 13.11
CA THR A 545 -23.15 4.93 12.91
C THR A 545 -22.48 6.31 13.09
N LEU A 546 -21.16 6.34 13.19
CA LEU A 546 -20.42 7.59 13.39
C LEU A 546 -20.49 8.48 12.13
N PRO A 547 -20.56 9.80 12.30
CA PRO A 547 -20.52 10.71 11.16
C PRO A 547 -19.23 10.47 10.35
N PRO A 548 -19.29 10.65 9.02
CA PRO A 548 -18.09 10.57 8.20
C PRO A 548 -17.00 11.50 8.75
N PRO A 549 -15.73 11.12 8.69
CA PRO A 549 -14.64 11.97 9.16
C PRO A 549 -14.74 13.32 8.47
N ALA A 550 -14.52 14.39 9.25
CA ALA A 550 -14.41 15.71 8.65
C ALA A 550 -13.27 15.67 7.63
N VAL A 551 -13.59 15.91 6.38
CA VAL A 551 -12.56 16.10 5.34
C VAL A 551 -11.73 17.28 5.81
N ASN A 552 -10.41 17.12 5.91
CA ASN A 552 -9.53 18.20 6.36
C ASN A 552 -9.86 19.46 5.58
N PRO A 553 -10.24 20.57 6.25
CA PRO A 553 -10.48 21.81 5.52
C PRO A 553 -9.18 22.17 4.77
N PRO A 554 -9.27 22.69 3.56
CA PRO A 554 -8.09 23.20 2.87
C PRO A 554 -7.44 24.26 3.76
N PRO A 555 -6.10 24.35 3.79
CA PRO A 555 -5.42 25.38 4.54
C PRO A 555 -5.99 26.75 4.15
N PRO A 556 -6.15 27.68 5.09
CA PRO A 556 -6.68 28.99 4.80
C PRO A 556 -5.82 29.66 3.73
N PRO A 557 -6.43 30.39 2.76
CA PRO A 557 -5.71 31.05 1.69
C PRO A 557 -4.69 32.01 2.31
N SER A 558 -3.43 31.87 1.88
CA SER A 558 -2.33 32.75 2.26
C SER A 558 -2.69 34.18 1.87
N GLY A 559 -2.98 35.01 2.89
CA GLY A 559 -3.22 36.42 2.71
C GLY A 559 -1.96 37.09 2.20
N GLY A 560 -1.97 37.47 0.90
CA GLY A 560 -1.01 38.40 0.33
C GLY A 560 -1.14 39.73 1.05
N GLY A 561 -0.09 40.14 1.77
CA GLY A 561 0.01 41.44 2.43
C GLY A 561 0.00 42.57 1.40
N GLY A 562 -1.04 43.37 1.38
CA GLY A 562 -1.13 44.64 0.69
C GLY A 562 -2.01 45.56 1.53
N GLY A 563 -1.38 46.55 2.17
CA GLY A 563 -2.04 47.46 3.10
C GLY A 563 -3.02 48.41 2.42
N GLY A 564 -4.01 48.81 3.18
CA GLY A 564 -4.87 49.99 2.88
C GLY A 564 -6.35 49.79 3.19
N GLY A 565 -6.76 50.27 4.32
CA GLY A 565 -7.98 50.80 4.84
C GLY A 565 -9.35 50.61 4.15
N GLY A 566 -10.33 50.31 5.00
CA GLY A 566 -11.71 50.69 4.74
C GLY A 566 -12.71 49.54 4.76
N GLY A 567 -13.55 49.55 5.79
CA GLY A 567 -14.58 48.59 6.18
C GLY A 567 -15.58 48.20 5.11
N GLY A 568 -16.14 47.04 5.31
CA GLY A 568 -17.26 46.51 4.54
C GLY A 568 -17.53 45.07 4.82
N GLY A 569 -18.24 44.78 5.92
CA GLY A 569 -18.58 43.40 6.30
C GLY A 569 -19.72 42.83 5.45
N GLY A 570 -19.69 41.53 5.26
CA GLY A 570 -20.84 40.66 5.30
C GLY A 570 -21.78 40.65 4.10
N ALA A 571 -21.31 40.11 2.93
CA ALA A 571 -22.26 39.85 1.84
C ALA A 571 -22.15 38.45 1.20
N LEU A 572 -21.17 37.59 1.59
CA LEU A 572 -20.96 36.26 0.96
C LEU A 572 -21.62 35.12 1.72
N ASP A 573 -21.86 35.25 3.04
CA ASP A 573 -22.48 34.19 3.83
C ASP A 573 -23.98 34.01 3.55
N VAL A 574 -24.66 35.03 3.07
CA VAL A 574 -26.11 34.98 2.76
C VAL A 574 -26.38 34.24 1.46
N LEU A 575 -25.47 34.30 0.49
CA LEU A 575 -25.64 33.60 -0.80
C LEU A 575 -25.48 32.09 -0.66
N VAL A 576 -24.56 31.59 0.19
CA VAL A 576 -24.37 30.16 0.45
C VAL A 576 -25.55 29.56 1.21
N LEU A 577 -26.12 30.32 2.18
CA LEU A 577 -27.34 29.92 2.89
C LEU A 577 -28.59 29.89 1.99
N ILE A 578 -28.68 30.79 1.02
CA ILE A 578 -29.79 30.81 0.06
C ILE A 578 -29.69 29.65 -0.93
N LEU A 579 -28.48 29.25 -1.37
CA LEU A 579 -28.27 28.10 -2.23
C LEU A 579 -28.59 26.78 -1.50
N LEU A 580 -28.17 26.63 -0.23
CA LEU A 580 -28.50 25.44 0.57
C LEU A 580 -30.00 25.35 0.87
N ALA A 581 -30.68 26.45 1.15
CA ALA A 581 -32.14 26.48 1.32
C ALA A 581 -32.87 26.18 0.00
N GLY A 582 -32.35 26.62 -1.15
CA GLY A 582 -32.88 26.31 -2.47
C GLY A 582 -32.81 24.83 -2.82
N PHE A 583 -31.70 24.16 -2.49
CA PHE A 583 -31.54 22.72 -2.69
C PHE A 583 -32.45 21.88 -1.77
N ALA A 584 -32.68 22.33 -0.52
CA ALA A 584 -33.60 21.65 0.40
C ALA A 584 -35.06 21.77 -0.10
N MET A 585 -35.47 22.91 -0.63
CA MET A 585 -36.83 23.11 -1.20
C MET A 585 -37.03 22.33 -2.51
N LEU A 586 -36.00 22.19 -3.36
CA LEU A 586 -36.07 21.38 -4.58
C LEU A 586 -36.19 19.89 -4.25
N ARG A 587 -35.53 19.43 -3.20
CA ARG A 587 -35.61 18.04 -2.73
C ARG A 587 -36.98 17.71 -2.12
N ALA A 588 -37.55 18.64 -1.35
CA ALA A 588 -38.91 18.53 -0.79
C ALA A 588 -39.99 18.52 -1.89
N ARG A 589 -39.83 19.33 -2.95
CA ARG A 589 -40.76 19.33 -4.10
C ARG A 589 -40.70 18.06 -4.93
N ARG A 590 -39.53 17.46 -5.13
CA ARG A 590 -39.38 16.16 -5.82
C ARG A 590 -40.03 15.02 -5.02
N GLN A 591 -39.92 15.04 -3.69
CA GLN A 591 -40.56 14.04 -2.83
C GLN A 591 -42.07 14.14 -2.82
N SER A 592 -42.61 15.36 -2.83
CA SER A 592 -44.06 15.63 -2.95
C SER A 592 -44.64 15.22 -4.31
N GLN A 593 -43.88 15.39 -5.41
CA GLN A 593 -44.32 14.95 -6.74
C GLN A 593 -44.32 13.43 -6.90
N SER A 594 -43.38 12.70 -6.25
CA SER A 594 -43.37 11.25 -6.25
C SER A 594 -44.52 10.64 -5.43
N ASP A 595 -44.94 11.31 -4.37
CA ASP A 595 -46.08 10.88 -3.54
C ASP A 595 -47.41 11.13 -4.24
N GLU A 596 -47.57 12.25 -5.01
CA GLU A 596 -48.77 12.50 -5.83
C GLU A 596 -48.87 11.55 -7.05
N GLU A 597 -47.76 11.13 -7.65
CA GLU A 597 -47.75 10.11 -8.73
C GLU A 597 -48.10 8.71 -8.21
N ALA A 598 -47.70 8.37 -6.99
CA ALA A 598 -48.04 7.08 -6.35
C ALA A 598 -49.53 6.99 -6.00
N GLU A 599 -50.18 8.08 -5.62
CA GLU A 599 -51.65 8.13 -5.38
C GLU A 599 -52.46 8.00 -6.66
N ARG A 600 -51.97 8.46 -7.80
CA ARG A 600 -52.68 8.33 -9.10
C ARG A 600 -52.67 6.93 -9.69
N HIS A 601 -51.78 6.05 -9.24
CA HIS A 601 -51.64 4.69 -9.76
C HIS A 601 -52.10 3.56 -8.82
N GLY A 602 -52.85 3.89 -7.73
CA GLY A 602 -53.65 2.91 -6.99
C GLY A 602 -52.89 1.81 -6.25
N LEU A 603 -51.68 2.08 -5.78
CA LEU A 603 -50.90 1.11 -5.00
C LEU A 603 -51.10 1.38 -3.49
N PRO A 604 -51.36 0.33 -2.63
CA PRO A 604 -51.73 0.52 -1.23
C PRO A 604 -50.51 0.93 -0.38
N SER A 605 -50.69 2.01 0.37
CA SER A 605 -49.73 2.51 1.35
C SER A 605 -49.59 1.53 2.53
N ARG A 606 -48.38 1.02 2.79
CA ARG A 606 -48.07 0.27 4.02
C ARG A 606 -47.91 1.24 5.19
N ARG A 607 -48.96 1.39 5.98
CA ARG A 607 -48.84 1.94 7.33
C ARG A 607 -48.39 0.83 8.29
N ARG A 608 -47.24 1.02 8.93
CA ARG A 608 -46.78 0.23 10.07
C ARG A 608 -47.59 0.65 11.30
N ALA A 609 -48.34 -0.31 11.88
CA ALA A 609 -48.92 -0.18 13.19
C ALA A 609 -47.87 -0.51 14.26
N ILE A 610 -47.84 0.28 15.31
CA ILE A 610 -47.07 0.04 16.54
C ILE A 610 -47.99 -0.74 17.48
N PRO A 611 -47.61 -1.91 18.02
CA PRO A 611 -48.33 -2.54 19.14
C PRO A 611 -47.75 -2.05 20.47
N GLY A 612 -48.68 -1.73 21.39
CA GLY A 612 -48.41 -1.24 22.74
C GLY A 612 -47.94 -2.33 23.71
N HIS A 613 -47.39 -1.82 24.79
CA HIS A 613 -46.95 -2.57 25.98
C HIS A 613 -48.11 -3.30 26.69
N GLU A 614 -47.87 -4.56 27.01
CA GLU A 614 -48.49 -5.21 28.19
C GLU A 614 -47.43 -5.99 28.97
N VAL A 615 -47.41 -5.76 30.28
CA VAL A 615 -46.51 -6.37 31.29
C VAL A 615 -47.30 -7.53 31.93
N PRO A 616 -46.73 -8.74 32.09
CA PRO A 616 -47.27 -9.75 32.99
C PRO A 616 -46.45 -9.89 34.29
N PRO A 617 -47.06 -10.45 35.37
CA PRO A 617 -46.56 -10.35 36.73
C PRO A 617 -45.63 -11.49 37.17
N ARG A 618 -44.94 -11.22 38.28
CA ARG A 618 -44.03 -12.11 39.01
C ARG A 618 -44.69 -13.35 39.62
N GLY A 619 -43.95 -14.46 39.66
CA GLY A 619 -44.21 -15.62 40.56
C GLY A 619 -43.08 -16.64 40.45
N ALA A 620 -42.19 -16.63 41.29
CA ALA A 620 -41.70 -17.41 42.43
C ALA A 620 -41.34 -18.90 42.19
N GLN A 621 -40.13 -19.20 42.68
CA GLN A 621 -39.64 -20.40 43.39
C GLN A 621 -38.62 -21.31 42.67
N ARG A 622 -37.42 -21.31 43.31
CA ARG A 622 -36.40 -22.38 43.31
C ARG A 622 -36.88 -23.61 44.10
N PRO A 623 -36.24 -24.80 44.01
CA PRO A 623 -34.87 -25.01 44.49
C PRO A 623 -34.00 -26.03 43.69
N ALA A 624 -32.71 -26.02 44.02
CA ALA A 624 -31.73 -27.08 43.81
C ALA A 624 -31.88 -28.18 44.88
N PRO A 625 -31.25 -29.39 44.85
CA PRO A 625 -29.79 -29.51 45.07
C PRO A 625 -29.07 -30.73 44.41
N ALA A 626 -27.76 -30.61 44.39
CA ALA A 626 -26.67 -31.44 44.90
C ALA A 626 -26.37 -32.86 44.37
N GLY A 627 -25.09 -33.11 44.25
CA GLY A 627 -24.35 -34.37 44.33
C GLY A 627 -23.52 -34.64 43.06
N GLY A 628 -22.25 -34.84 42.99
CA GLY A 628 -21.24 -35.11 44.01
C GLY A 628 -20.17 -36.01 43.37
N LEU A 629 -18.87 -35.70 43.53
CA LEU A 629 -17.72 -36.61 43.60
C LEU A 629 -17.32 -37.40 42.31
N THR A 630 -16.11 -37.61 41.87
CA THR A 630 -14.76 -37.62 42.45
C THR A 630 -13.74 -37.86 41.34
N ARG A 631 -12.56 -37.27 41.50
CA ARG A 631 -11.16 -37.68 41.14
C ARG A 631 -10.91 -38.89 40.25
N ALA A 632 -9.99 -38.73 39.26
CA ALA A 632 -8.77 -39.56 39.25
C ALA A 632 -7.65 -38.89 38.41
N VAL A 633 -6.51 -38.74 39.04
CA VAL A 633 -5.18 -38.43 38.55
C VAL A 633 -4.57 -39.76 38.06
N ALA A 634 -3.87 -39.75 36.92
CA ALA A 634 -2.66 -40.61 36.76
C ALA A 634 -1.81 -40.13 35.57
N GLN A 635 -0.60 -39.78 35.91
CA GLN A 635 0.58 -39.65 35.04
C GLN A 635 0.84 -40.99 34.29
N LEU A 636 1.44 -40.89 33.11
CA LEU A 636 2.54 -41.78 32.71
C LEU A 636 3.44 -41.12 31.70
N ARG A 637 4.68 -41.02 32.10
CA ARG A 637 5.88 -40.67 31.30
C ARG A 637 6.37 -41.89 30.53
N ARG A 638 7.07 -41.62 29.42
CA ARG A 638 8.14 -42.41 28.75
C ARG A 638 7.69 -43.57 27.83
N ARG A 639 7.84 -43.36 26.55
CA ARG A 639 9.00 -43.88 25.79
C ARG A 639 9.20 -43.06 24.54
#